data_e62aca356f9067ae592fc7dbc65a54bb
#
_entry.id   e62aca356f9067ae592fc7dbc65a54bb
#
_cell.length_a   1.000
_cell.length_b   1.000
_cell.length_c   1.000
_cell.angle_alpha   90.00
_cell.angle_beta   90.00
_cell.angle_gamma   90.00
#
_symmetry.space_group_name_H-M   'P 1'
#
loop_
_entity.id
_entity.type
_entity.pdbx_description
1 polymer ?
#
loop_
_entity_poly.entity_id
_entity_poly.type
_entity_poly.pdbx_seq_one_letter_code
_entity_poly.pdbx_strand_id
1 'polypeptide(L)'
;MRSLFIVLVSLLAVPSTAFGAGLSAVARDVPAGRQSVAPRFNLVGLHWQGSGEVSFRTKAIGGRWSGWRQAAPEAEDAPDPGREGGRPGWRIGNPYWTGASNRLQIRTRGQVLRVRAQYVWSPAGGVPPRSISVADSPLILSRLAWGANERIRRGRTRYADALRFAIVHHTAGSNTYTRTQSAAIVRGIQLYHVRSNRWDDIGYNFLVDKYGQVFEGRFGGIDRNVVGAHAAGFNTGSVGVALFGNYDAGAVTPAARTALTRLLAWRLDVGHLDPISLTNWTSTGNPRFPTGAPVTLRAISGHRDTGFTSCPGGRLYGELNNIGRMVSELGLPKLYSPRAVGGPGGLVRFTARLTEPLPWSVVVTDPSNTVVATGEGEGTAVDWVWDARTVPAGRYTYAIDAGPTVRPATGIVSGTVQRAALTALARPALITPNGDGRQETTKVEYKITAPATVTATVVDSLGAPLATLFTQSKLAGRHTFRWDGAGVPDGRYGILLSARSAAGIETTATVTVIVNRALVGVRIVPQVFSPNADGRWDTTQFRFGLNGPARVAVSVQRKGKTLGQVFAGPRLGGPQAIEWNGRFAGRLGAGEYKVVVRATTPVSTVVQSVDFALDLSAPKLQLVSAPQLRFSINEPADLTVTLDGTRVVRARRLTPGRFTVPSGGAFTSIRAVARDFAGNETAPLLR
;
A
#
# COMPACT_ATOMS: atom_id res chain seq x y z
N MET A 1 49.56 14.18 -33.74
CA MET A 1 48.62 13.57 -34.73
C MET A 1 47.94 12.42 -34.03
N ARG A 2 46.70 12.66 -33.55
CA ARG A 2 45.85 11.62 -32.95
C ARG A 2 44.69 11.37 -33.89
N SER A 3 44.69 10.22 -34.52
CA SER A 3 43.65 9.78 -35.46
C SER A 3 42.39 9.40 -34.69
N LEU A 4 41.31 10.10 -34.93
CA LEU A 4 39.99 9.85 -34.42
C LEU A 4 39.30 8.82 -35.34
N PHE A 5 39.12 7.59 -34.87
CA PHE A 5 38.29 6.58 -35.59
C PHE A 5 36.81 6.84 -35.23
N ILE A 6 36.08 7.37 -36.19
CA ILE A 6 34.61 7.46 -36.13
C ILE A 6 34.06 6.11 -36.61
N VAL A 7 33.51 5.33 -35.68
CA VAL A 7 32.71 4.13 -36.03
C VAL A 7 31.31 4.58 -36.39
N LEU A 8 31.02 4.53 -37.68
CA LEU A 8 29.67 4.75 -38.22
C LEU A 8 28.81 3.52 -37.93
N VAL A 9 27.96 3.56 -36.90
CA VAL A 9 26.94 2.54 -36.67
C VAL A 9 25.78 2.80 -37.61
N SER A 10 25.72 2.05 -38.69
CA SER A 10 24.57 2.03 -39.60
C SER A 10 23.39 1.37 -38.87
N LEU A 11 22.42 2.19 -38.44
CA LEU A 11 21.11 1.69 -38.03
C LEU A 11 20.39 1.17 -39.29
N LEU A 12 20.46 -0.14 -39.52
CA LEU A 12 19.53 -0.81 -40.41
C LEU A 12 18.14 -0.75 -39.78
N ALA A 13 17.30 0.14 -40.25
CA ALA A 13 15.88 0.16 -39.97
C ALA A 13 15.27 -1.13 -40.53
N VAL A 14 15.08 -2.12 -39.67
CA VAL A 14 14.27 -3.30 -39.98
C VAL A 14 12.81 -2.83 -40.06
N PRO A 15 12.12 -3.02 -41.19
CA PRO A 15 10.72 -2.62 -41.29
C PRO A 15 9.91 -3.40 -40.25
N SER A 16 9.16 -2.68 -39.41
CA SER A 16 8.21 -3.24 -38.45
C SER A 16 6.99 -3.79 -39.20
N THR A 17 7.17 -4.91 -39.88
CA THR A 17 6.08 -5.57 -40.59
C THR A 17 5.36 -6.54 -39.64
N ALA A 18 4.10 -6.23 -39.36
CA ALA A 18 2.99 -7.14 -39.14
C ALA A 18 3.06 -8.14 -37.96
N PHE A 19 3.27 -7.67 -36.72
CA PHE A 19 3.02 -8.47 -35.52
C PHE A 19 1.58 -8.42 -34.99
N GLY A 20 0.61 -8.00 -35.77
CA GLY A 20 -0.77 -7.87 -35.36
C GLY A 20 -1.83 -8.57 -36.19
N ALA A 21 -1.48 -9.06 -37.37
CA ALA A 21 -2.46 -9.64 -38.29
C ALA A 21 -2.81 -11.07 -37.83
N GLY A 22 -3.95 -11.24 -37.18
CA GLY A 22 -4.57 -12.52 -36.91
C GLY A 22 -4.73 -12.97 -35.47
N LEU A 23 -4.10 -12.33 -34.44
CA LEU A 23 -4.37 -12.61 -33.03
C LEU A 23 -5.70 -11.99 -32.59
N SER A 24 -6.62 -12.79 -32.03
CA SER A 24 -7.88 -12.26 -31.49
C SER A 24 -8.31 -12.96 -30.20
N ALA A 25 -8.99 -12.21 -29.34
CA ALA A 25 -9.68 -12.72 -28.16
C ALA A 25 -11.09 -12.13 -28.13
N VAL A 26 -12.09 -12.99 -28.14
CA VAL A 26 -13.50 -12.59 -28.17
C VAL A 26 -14.24 -13.33 -27.03
N ALA A 27 -14.97 -12.57 -26.21
CA ALA A 27 -15.79 -13.12 -25.14
C ALA A 27 -17.27 -13.11 -25.56
N ARG A 28 -17.97 -14.23 -25.37
CA ARG A 28 -19.42 -14.34 -25.61
C ARG A 28 -20.08 -15.16 -24.53
N ASP A 29 -21.28 -14.77 -24.13
CA ASP A 29 -22.12 -15.60 -23.27
C ASP A 29 -22.67 -16.79 -24.07
N VAL A 30 -22.66 -17.95 -23.47
CA VAL A 30 -23.03 -19.21 -24.12
C VAL A 30 -24.13 -19.91 -23.32
N PRO A 31 -25.26 -20.21 -23.92
CA PRO A 31 -26.34 -20.97 -23.26
C PRO A 31 -25.94 -22.42 -23.05
N ALA A 32 -26.35 -22.98 -21.90
CA ALA A 32 -26.20 -24.42 -21.64
C ALA A 32 -27.05 -25.29 -22.58
N GLY A 33 -26.58 -26.48 -22.89
CA GLY A 33 -27.30 -27.50 -23.66
C GLY A 33 -27.36 -27.26 -25.17
N ARG A 34 -27.13 -26.05 -25.65
CA ARG A 34 -27.21 -25.73 -27.09
C ARG A 34 -25.81 -25.68 -27.74
N GLN A 35 -25.79 -26.06 -29.02
CA GLN A 35 -24.62 -25.82 -29.86
C GLN A 35 -24.57 -24.35 -30.24
N SER A 36 -23.44 -23.69 -29.97
CA SER A 36 -23.20 -22.30 -30.34
C SER A 36 -22.24 -22.22 -31.54
N VAL A 37 -22.60 -21.40 -32.52
CA VAL A 37 -21.65 -20.95 -33.54
C VAL A 37 -20.70 -19.95 -32.90
N ALA A 38 -19.42 -20.25 -32.96
CA ALA A 38 -18.36 -19.45 -32.39
C ALA A 38 -17.56 -18.71 -33.48
N PRO A 39 -16.90 -17.60 -33.17
CA PRO A 39 -15.84 -17.12 -34.05
C PRO A 39 -14.79 -18.20 -34.22
N ARG A 40 -13.96 -18.10 -35.26
CA ARG A 40 -12.82 -19.00 -35.41
C ARG A 40 -11.89 -18.88 -34.19
N PHE A 41 -11.55 -20.01 -33.57
CA PHE A 41 -10.64 -20.06 -32.42
C PHE A 41 -9.79 -21.33 -32.50
N ASN A 42 -8.67 -21.33 -31.79
CA ASN A 42 -7.85 -22.51 -31.58
C ASN A 42 -7.48 -22.73 -30.10
N LEU A 43 -7.89 -21.79 -29.24
CA LEU A 43 -7.84 -21.94 -27.80
C LEU A 43 -9.14 -21.37 -27.21
N VAL A 44 -9.70 -22.03 -26.21
CA VAL A 44 -10.92 -21.60 -25.53
C VAL A 44 -10.80 -21.85 -24.02
N GLY A 45 -11.34 -20.94 -23.24
CA GLY A 45 -11.58 -21.12 -21.80
C GLY A 45 -12.96 -20.63 -21.43
N LEU A 46 -13.54 -21.18 -20.39
CA LEU A 46 -14.88 -20.84 -19.93
C LEU A 46 -14.83 -20.22 -18.54
N HIS A 47 -15.48 -19.08 -18.38
CA HIS A 47 -15.73 -18.47 -17.08
C HIS A 47 -17.22 -18.60 -16.76
N TRP A 48 -17.55 -18.79 -15.48
CA TRP A 48 -18.96 -18.88 -15.09
C TRP A 48 -19.24 -18.34 -13.70
N GLN A 49 -20.50 -18.04 -13.44
CA GLN A 49 -21.02 -17.64 -12.14
C GLN A 49 -21.82 -18.79 -11.53
N GLY A 50 -21.73 -18.94 -10.21
CA GLY A 50 -22.38 -20.02 -9.45
C GLY A 50 -21.39 -21.07 -8.96
N SER A 51 -21.89 -21.98 -8.11
CA SER A 51 -21.09 -23.04 -7.47
C SER A 51 -20.95 -24.31 -8.30
N GLY A 52 -21.74 -24.44 -9.38
CA GLY A 52 -21.77 -25.62 -10.22
C GLY A 52 -20.55 -25.79 -11.12
N GLU A 53 -20.56 -26.88 -11.88
CA GLU A 53 -19.49 -27.30 -12.79
C GLU A 53 -19.89 -27.05 -14.24
N VAL A 54 -18.90 -26.74 -15.07
CA VAL A 54 -19.08 -26.57 -16.52
C VAL A 54 -18.17 -27.55 -17.25
N SER A 55 -18.76 -28.28 -18.18
CA SER A 55 -18.04 -29.13 -19.15
C SER A 55 -18.27 -28.61 -20.56
N PHE A 56 -17.36 -28.85 -21.46
CA PHE A 56 -17.48 -28.42 -22.84
C PHE A 56 -16.87 -29.41 -23.81
N ARG A 57 -17.29 -29.27 -25.08
CA ARG A 57 -16.64 -29.88 -26.24
C ARG A 57 -16.62 -28.90 -27.40
N THR A 58 -15.69 -29.10 -28.32
CA THR A 58 -15.50 -28.23 -29.48
C THR A 58 -15.54 -29.05 -30.76
N LYS A 59 -15.90 -28.41 -31.87
CA LYS A 59 -15.84 -29.03 -33.19
C LYS A 59 -14.80 -28.33 -34.04
N ALA A 60 -13.87 -29.10 -34.54
CA ALA A 60 -12.86 -28.66 -35.49
C ALA A 60 -13.53 -28.17 -36.80
N ILE A 61 -12.93 -27.18 -37.47
CA ILE A 61 -13.39 -26.73 -38.77
C ILE A 61 -13.23 -27.87 -39.78
N GLY A 62 -14.33 -28.26 -40.42
CA GLY A 62 -14.36 -29.40 -41.33
C GLY A 62 -14.21 -30.78 -40.67
N GLY A 63 -14.13 -30.83 -39.32
CA GLY A 63 -13.84 -32.07 -38.58
C GLY A 63 -14.99 -32.51 -37.67
N ARG A 64 -14.64 -33.42 -36.74
CA ARG A 64 -15.59 -34.03 -35.77
C ARG A 64 -15.63 -33.26 -34.46
N TRP A 65 -16.64 -33.53 -33.62
CA TRP A 65 -16.70 -33.12 -32.24
C TRP A 65 -15.62 -33.78 -31.39
N SER A 66 -14.99 -33.01 -30.50
CA SER A 66 -14.13 -33.59 -29.47
C SER A 66 -14.95 -34.32 -28.40
N GLY A 67 -14.26 -35.09 -27.56
CA GLY A 67 -14.85 -35.58 -26.30
C GLY A 67 -15.17 -34.41 -25.35
N TRP A 68 -16.02 -34.68 -24.35
CA TRP A 68 -16.36 -33.77 -23.27
C TRP A 68 -15.18 -33.63 -22.30
N ARG A 69 -14.98 -32.44 -21.77
CA ARG A 69 -13.96 -32.14 -20.76
C ARG A 69 -14.40 -31.06 -19.80
N GLN A 70 -13.85 -31.04 -18.61
CA GLN A 70 -14.12 -30.02 -17.62
C GLN A 70 -13.51 -28.66 -18.03
N ALA A 71 -14.17 -27.57 -17.65
CA ALA A 71 -13.73 -26.22 -18.00
C ALA A 71 -12.60 -25.69 -17.10
N ALA A 72 -12.51 -26.15 -15.86
CA ALA A 72 -11.51 -25.75 -14.90
C ALA A 72 -10.96 -26.95 -14.11
N PRO A 73 -10.17 -27.82 -14.75
CA PRO A 73 -9.51 -28.89 -14.02
C PRO A 73 -8.46 -28.35 -13.03
N GLU A 74 -7.91 -27.15 -13.29
CA GLU A 74 -6.85 -26.50 -12.50
C GLU A 74 -7.32 -25.08 -12.06
N ALA A 75 -8.33 -25.02 -11.20
CA ALA A 75 -8.98 -23.76 -10.82
C ALA A 75 -8.11 -22.85 -9.91
N GLU A 76 -6.98 -23.36 -9.40
CA GLU A 76 -6.10 -22.65 -8.46
C GLU A 76 -4.86 -22.03 -9.09
N ASP A 77 -4.67 -22.16 -10.40
CA ASP A 77 -3.70 -21.35 -11.14
C ASP A 77 -4.13 -19.88 -11.04
N ALA A 78 -3.44 -19.10 -10.21
CA ALA A 78 -3.81 -17.72 -9.95
C ALA A 78 -2.65 -16.89 -9.38
N PRO A 79 -2.72 -15.55 -9.51
CA PRO A 79 -1.86 -14.65 -8.76
C PRO A 79 -2.16 -14.70 -7.25
N ASP A 80 -1.24 -14.22 -6.44
CA ASP A 80 -1.45 -14.07 -5.01
C ASP A 80 -2.63 -13.11 -4.72
N PRO A 81 -3.40 -13.32 -3.64
CA PRO A 81 -4.55 -12.49 -3.31
C PRO A 81 -4.23 -10.99 -3.28
N GLY A 82 -5.09 -10.18 -3.91
CA GLY A 82 -4.96 -8.72 -3.94
C GLY A 82 -3.82 -8.17 -4.80
N ARG A 83 -3.15 -9.02 -5.61
CA ARG A 83 -2.00 -8.59 -6.40
C ARG A 83 -2.33 -8.18 -7.83
N GLU A 84 -3.00 -9.02 -8.58
CA GLU A 84 -3.36 -8.77 -9.97
C GLU A 84 -4.61 -9.54 -10.38
N GLY A 85 -5.32 -9.08 -11.39
CA GLY A 85 -6.50 -9.75 -11.91
C GLY A 85 -7.70 -9.69 -10.97
N GLY A 86 -8.73 -10.44 -11.35
CA GLY A 86 -9.93 -10.63 -10.56
C GLY A 86 -11.20 -10.25 -11.30
N ARG A 87 -12.18 -11.15 -11.23
CA ARG A 87 -13.59 -10.90 -11.58
C ARG A 87 -14.42 -11.44 -10.44
N PRO A 88 -14.75 -10.61 -9.44
CA PRO A 88 -15.56 -11.07 -8.31
C PRO A 88 -16.81 -11.82 -8.79
N GLY A 89 -17.10 -12.96 -8.16
CA GLY A 89 -18.25 -13.77 -8.50
C GLY A 89 -18.12 -14.66 -9.75
N TRP A 90 -16.97 -14.65 -10.43
CA TRP A 90 -16.70 -15.53 -11.56
C TRP A 90 -15.68 -16.61 -11.21
N ARG A 91 -16.00 -17.85 -11.57
CA ARG A 91 -15.04 -18.94 -11.64
C ARG A 91 -14.30 -18.87 -12.97
N ILE A 92 -12.99 -19.05 -12.95
CA ILE A 92 -12.10 -18.96 -14.11
C ILE A 92 -11.74 -20.37 -14.55
N GLY A 93 -12.02 -20.71 -15.80
CA GLY A 93 -11.59 -21.97 -16.39
C GLY A 93 -10.22 -21.86 -17.02
N ASN A 94 -9.58 -23.00 -17.27
CA ASN A 94 -8.26 -23.07 -17.89
C ASN A 94 -8.34 -22.89 -19.41
N PRO A 95 -7.29 -22.31 -20.03
CA PRO A 95 -7.20 -22.21 -21.47
C PRO A 95 -6.92 -23.58 -22.08
N TYR A 96 -7.76 -24.04 -22.98
CA TYR A 96 -7.64 -25.32 -23.67
C TYR A 96 -7.35 -25.15 -25.16
N TRP A 97 -6.24 -25.69 -25.63
CA TRP A 97 -5.90 -25.71 -27.05
C TRP A 97 -6.76 -26.72 -27.79
N THR A 98 -7.53 -26.28 -28.77
CA THR A 98 -8.48 -27.09 -29.52
C THR A 98 -8.05 -27.43 -30.94
N GLY A 99 -7.00 -26.73 -31.44
CA GLY A 99 -6.82 -26.60 -32.86
C GLY A 99 -7.90 -25.73 -33.49
N ALA A 100 -7.83 -25.51 -34.80
CA ALA A 100 -8.79 -24.64 -35.50
C ALA A 100 -10.23 -25.14 -35.36
N SER A 101 -11.06 -24.41 -34.65
CA SER A 101 -12.44 -24.74 -34.29
C SER A 101 -13.37 -23.56 -34.51
N ASN A 102 -14.67 -23.82 -34.68
CA ASN A 102 -15.69 -22.79 -34.85
C ASN A 102 -17.03 -23.12 -34.18
N ARG A 103 -17.08 -24.17 -33.39
CA ARG A 103 -18.27 -24.54 -32.63
C ARG A 103 -17.89 -24.95 -31.22
N LEU A 104 -18.79 -24.61 -30.28
CA LEU A 104 -18.69 -24.95 -28.87
C LEU A 104 -20.05 -25.47 -28.39
N GLN A 105 -20.00 -26.48 -27.55
CA GLN A 105 -21.15 -26.93 -26.78
C GLN A 105 -20.75 -27.08 -25.34
N ILE A 106 -21.61 -26.66 -24.42
CA ILE A 106 -21.40 -26.71 -22.97
C ILE A 106 -22.46 -27.56 -22.28
N ARG A 107 -22.09 -28.17 -21.17
CA ARG A 107 -22.97 -28.81 -20.20
C ARG A 107 -22.68 -28.22 -18.82
N THR A 108 -23.71 -28.09 -18.02
CA THR A 108 -23.61 -27.61 -16.66
C THR A 108 -24.17 -28.65 -15.69
N ARG A 109 -23.60 -28.72 -14.47
CA ARG A 109 -24.07 -29.54 -13.37
C ARG A 109 -24.11 -28.66 -12.12
N GLY A 110 -25.16 -28.73 -11.33
CA GLY A 110 -25.37 -27.86 -10.17
C GLY A 110 -25.74 -26.44 -10.58
N GLN A 111 -25.57 -25.51 -9.66
CA GLN A 111 -25.96 -24.12 -9.84
C GLN A 111 -24.96 -23.35 -10.72
N VAL A 112 -25.29 -23.13 -11.97
CA VAL A 112 -24.55 -22.31 -12.93
C VAL A 112 -25.52 -21.26 -13.50
N LEU A 113 -25.23 -19.97 -13.16
CA LEU A 113 -26.13 -18.86 -13.54
C LEU A 113 -25.81 -18.31 -14.92
N ARG A 114 -24.53 -18.21 -15.26
CA ARG A 114 -24.03 -17.62 -16.50
C ARG A 114 -22.71 -18.25 -16.90
N VAL A 115 -22.55 -18.55 -18.18
CA VAL A 115 -21.28 -19.05 -18.74
C VAL A 115 -20.81 -18.09 -19.84
N ARG A 116 -19.55 -17.71 -19.78
CA ARG A 116 -18.88 -16.87 -20.78
C ARG A 116 -17.72 -17.64 -21.41
N ALA A 117 -17.79 -17.85 -22.70
CA ALA A 117 -16.69 -18.43 -23.45
C ALA A 117 -15.71 -17.34 -23.89
N GLN A 118 -14.43 -17.60 -23.67
CA GLN A 118 -13.30 -16.79 -24.09
C GLN A 118 -12.65 -17.49 -25.29
N TYR A 119 -12.94 -17.03 -26.49
CA TYR A 119 -12.41 -17.58 -27.73
C TYR A 119 -11.12 -16.86 -28.10
N VAL A 120 -10.06 -17.59 -28.25
CA VAL A 120 -8.75 -17.06 -28.65
C VAL A 120 -8.35 -17.69 -30.00
N TRP A 121 -7.98 -16.84 -30.93
CA TRP A 121 -7.32 -17.27 -32.16
C TRP A 121 -5.85 -16.82 -32.14
N SER A 122 -4.95 -17.80 -32.20
CA SER A 122 -3.50 -17.61 -32.27
C SER A 122 -2.97 -18.44 -33.44
N PRO A 123 -2.70 -17.83 -34.61
CA PRO A 123 -2.31 -18.59 -35.80
C PRO A 123 -0.95 -19.27 -35.59
N ALA A 124 -0.79 -20.47 -36.16
CA ALA A 124 0.50 -21.11 -36.30
C ALA A 124 1.36 -20.32 -37.33
N GLY A 125 2.66 -20.35 -37.18
CA GLY A 125 3.60 -19.57 -37.96
C GLY A 125 4.03 -18.29 -37.23
N GLY A 126 5.10 -17.69 -37.60
CA GLY A 126 5.68 -16.50 -36.97
C GLY A 126 7.20 -16.48 -37.12
N VAL A 127 7.81 -15.62 -36.36
CA VAL A 127 9.22 -15.27 -36.38
C VAL A 127 10.11 -16.51 -36.25
N PRO A 128 11.23 -16.55 -36.95
CA PRO A 128 12.26 -17.57 -36.74
C PRO A 128 12.66 -17.64 -35.26
N PRO A 129 12.83 -18.82 -34.69
CA PRO A 129 13.14 -18.96 -33.28
C PRO A 129 14.47 -18.27 -32.96
N ARG A 130 14.40 -17.21 -32.16
CA ARG A 130 15.56 -16.63 -31.47
C ARG A 130 15.58 -17.19 -30.06
N SER A 131 16.56 -18.05 -29.81
CA SER A 131 16.83 -18.51 -28.46
C SER A 131 17.66 -17.47 -27.71
N ILE A 132 17.45 -17.41 -26.40
CA ILE A 132 18.34 -16.72 -25.48
C ILE A 132 19.06 -17.76 -24.65
N SER A 133 20.32 -17.48 -24.36
CA SER A 133 21.13 -18.25 -23.43
C SER A 133 21.84 -17.24 -22.54
N VAL A 134 21.78 -17.46 -21.24
CA VAL A 134 22.71 -16.86 -20.27
C VAL A 134 23.67 -17.98 -19.85
N ALA A 135 24.75 -17.66 -19.15
CA ALA A 135 25.75 -18.66 -18.75
C ALA A 135 25.07 -19.93 -18.21
N ASP A 136 25.44 -21.09 -18.79
CA ASP A 136 24.98 -22.43 -18.42
C ASP A 136 23.48 -22.73 -18.57
N SER A 137 22.68 -21.79 -19.12
CA SER A 137 21.26 -22.04 -19.33
C SER A 137 21.03 -23.05 -20.47
N PRO A 138 19.95 -23.86 -20.40
CA PRO A 138 19.47 -24.56 -21.56
C PRO A 138 18.99 -23.56 -22.63
N LEU A 139 18.82 -24.06 -23.85
CA LEU A 139 18.28 -23.25 -24.93
C LEU A 139 16.82 -22.87 -24.63
N ILE A 140 16.55 -21.59 -24.46
CA ILE A 140 15.22 -21.05 -24.13
C ILE A 140 14.74 -20.17 -25.29
N LEU A 141 13.57 -20.46 -25.81
CA LEU A 141 12.88 -19.60 -26.77
C LEU A 141 12.41 -18.32 -26.09
N SER A 142 13.00 -17.19 -26.48
CA SER A 142 12.68 -15.88 -25.91
C SER A 142 11.24 -15.48 -26.19
N ARG A 143 10.76 -14.51 -25.45
CA ARG A 143 9.44 -13.91 -25.67
C ARG A 143 9.29 -13.39 -27.11
N LEU A 144 10.35 -12.82 -27.67
CA LEU A 144 10.38 -12.41 -29.08
C LEU A 144 10.23 -13.61 -30.03
N ALA A 145 10.90 -14.74 -29.73
CA ALA A 145 10.92 -15.93 -30.57
C ALA A 145 9.55 -16.61 -30.70
N TRP A 146 8.73 -16.60 -29.66
CA TRP A 146 7.37 -17.13 -29.74
C TRP A 146 6.33 -16.05 -30.08
N GLY A 147 6.75 -14.78 -30.25
CA GLY A 147 5.90 -13.67 -30.65
C GLY A 147 4.99 -13.16 -29.55
N ALA A 148 5.54 -12.96 -28.34
CA ALA A 148 4.82 -12.32 -27.24
C ALA A 148 4.29 -10.95 -27.63
N ASN A 149 3.08 -10.67 -27.25
CA ASN A 149 2.53 -9.32 -27.41
C ASN A 149 2.82 -8.49 -26.15
N GLU A 150 3.91 -7.74 -26.17
CA GLU A 150 4.33 -6.94 -25.03
C GLU A 150 3.38 -5.76 -24.73
N ARG A 151 2.61 -5.30 -25.73
CA ARG A 151 1.67 -4.17 -25.60
C ARG A 151 0.44 -4.50 -24.75
N ILE A 152 0.13 -5.81 -24.58
CA ILE A 152 -1.03 -6.19 -23.77
C ILE A 152 -0.68 -6.38 -22.30
N ARG A 153 0.62 -6.47 -21.94
CA ARG A 153 1.04 -6.62 -20.55
C ARG A 153 0.50 -5.48 -19.70
N ARG A 154 0.24 -5.79 -18.43
CA ARG A 154 -0.32 -4.89 -17.43
C ARG A 154 0.64 -4.83 -16.24
N GLY A 155 0.47 -3.88 -15.38
CA GLY A 155 1.25 -3.77 -14.16
C GLY A 155 2.77 -3.67 -14.36
N ARG A 156 3.49 -3.68 -13.24
CA ARG A 156 4.97 -3.69 -13.22
C ARG A 156 5.46 -5.09 -12.86
N THR A 157 6.53 -5.55 -13.54
CA THR A 157 7.21 -6.78 -13.18
C THR A 157 7.72 -6.70 -11.74
N ARG A 158 7.43 -7.73 -10.95
CA ARG A 158 7.87 -7.86 -9.56
C ARG A 158 8.89 -8.97 -9.45
N TYR A 159 9.81 -8.83 -8.52
CA TYR A 159 10.87 -9.77 -8.25
C TYR A 159 10.86 -10.16 -6.77
N ALA A 160 11.14 -11.42 -6.51
CA ALA A 160 11.41 -11.90 -5.16
C ALA A 160 12.91 -11.74 -4.85
N ASP A 161 13.25 -11.55 -3.59
CA ASP A 161 14.65 -11.41 -3.15
C ASP A 161 15.48 -12.66 -3.40
N ALA A 162 14.85 -13.84 -3.29
CA ALA A 162 15.50 -15.13 -3.54
C ALA A 162 14.52 -16.16 -4.11
N LEU A 163 15.04 -17.11 -4.89
CA LEU A 163 14.35 -18.33 -5.25
C LEU A 163 14.35 -19.29 -4.03
N ARG A 164 13.22 -19.90 -3.74
CA ARG A 164 13.03 -20.82 -2.58
C ARG A 164 12.62 -22.21 -2.99
N PHE A 165 11.88 -22.35 -4.09
CA PHE A 165 11.39 -23.62 -4.63
C PHE A 165 10.92 -23.47 -6.08
N ALA A 166 10.77 -24.59 -6.76
CA ALA A 166 10.13 -24.68 -8.05
C ALA A 166 8.75 -25.35 -7.91
N ILE A 167 7.77 -24.88 -8.68
CA ILE A 167 6.46 -25.52 -8.78
C ILE A 167 6.25 -25.99 -10.22
N VAL A 168 6.07 -27.29 -10.38
CA VAL A 168 5.82 -27.91 -11.68
C VAL A 168 4.31 -28.00 -11.89
N HIS A 169 3.88 -27.55 -13.07
CA HIS A 169 2.50 -27.55 -13.52
C HIS A 169 2.33 -28.36 -14.81
N HIS A 170 1.09 -28.64 -15.13
CA HIS A 170 0.67 -28.90 -16.49
C HIS A 170 -0.36 -27.86 -16.95
N THR A 171 -0.55 -27.69 -18.26
CA THR A 171 -1.57 -26.76 -18.75
C THR A 171 -2.96 -27.39 -18.76
N ALA A 172 -3.11 -28.65 -18.37
CA ALA A 172 -4.34 -29.47 -18.48
C ALA A 172 -4.99 -29.39 -19.88
N GLY A 173 -4.21 -28.97 -20.87
CA GLY A 173 -4.63 -28.76 -22.25
C GLY A 173 -4.58 -30.02 -23.12
N SER A 174 -4.64 -29.84 -24.46
CA SER A 174 -4.52 -30.93 -25.40
C SER A 174 -3.12 -31.49 -25.46
N ASN A 175 -3.00 -32.82 -25.49
CA ASN A 175 -1.75 -33.52 -25.83
C ASN A 175 -1.53 -33.65 -27.36
N THR A 176 -2.54 -33.29 -28.15
CA THR A 176 -2.51 -33.38 -29.62
C THR A 176 -2.24 -32.00 -30.21
N TYR A 177 -0.98 -31.72 -30.48
CA TYR A 177 -0.49 -30.54 -31.18
C TYR A 177 0.85 -30.87 -31.88
N THR A 178 1.24 -30.06 -32.86
CA THR A 178 2.51 -30.20 -33.58
C THR A 178 3.56 -29.24 -32.98
N ARG A 179 4.84 -29.51 -33.23
CA ARG A 179 5.96 -28.67 -32.79
C ARG A 179 5.82 -27.22 -33.28
N THR A 180 5.31 -27.01 -34.49
CA THR A 180 5.07 -25.67 -35.05
C THR A 180 3.92 -24.92 -34.44
N GLN A 181 3.02 -25.63 -33.72
CA GLN A 181 1.92 -25.01 -32.99
C GLN A 181 2.30 -24.56 -31.58
N SER A 182 3.43 -24.99 -31.03
CA SER A 182 3.83 -24.70 -29.65
C SER A 182 3.90 -23.20 -29.37
N ALA A 183 4.51 -22.40 -30.23
CA ALA A 183 4.57 -20.93 -30.09
C ALA A 183 3.17 -20.30 -30.12
N ALA A 184 2.26 -20.81 -30.96
CA ALA A 184 0.88 -20.34 -31.01
C ALA A 184 0.11 -20.66 -29.72
N ILE A 185 0.39 -21.79 -29.08
CA ILE A 185 -0.17 -22.17 -27.78
C ILE A 185 0.29 -21.16 -26.71
N VAL A 186 1.59 -20.83 -26.63
CA VAL A 186 2.11 -19.85 -25.66
C VAL A 186 1.48 -18.48 -25.85
N ARG A 187 1.39 -18.00 -27.11
CA ARG A 187 0.68 -16.73 -27.42
C ARG A 187 -0.78 -16.75 -27.01
N GLY A 188 -1.45 -17.88 -27.26
CA GLY A 188 -2.84 -18.09 -26.88
C GLY A 188 -3.04 -18.03 -25.36
N ILE A 189 -2.15 -18.69 -24.59
CA ILE A 189 -2.15 -18.64 -23.12
C ILE A 189 -1.88 -17.22 -22.61
N GLN A 190 -0.90 -16.50 -23.17
CA GLN A 190 -0.63 -15.11 -22.82
C GLN A 190 -1.89 -14.24 -23.03
N LEU A 191 -2.49 -14.33 -24.21
CA LEU A 191 -3.66 -13.53 -24.56
C LEU A 191 -4.85 -13.84 -23.63
N TYR A 192 -5.03 -15.13 -23.28
CA TYR A 192 -6.07 -15.57 -22.35
C TYR A 192 -5.82 -15.04 -20.93
N HIS A 193 -4.63 -15.21 -20.38
CA HIS A 193 -4.27 -14.73 -19.04
C HIS A 193 -4.45 -13.21 -18.93
N VAL A 194 -3.99 -12.46 -19.93
CA VAL A 194 -4.06 -10.99 -19.87
C VAL A 194 -5.46 -10.43 -20.18
N ARG A 195 -6.11 -10.93 -21.25
CA ARG A 195 -7.39 -10.36 -21.72
C ARG A 195 -8.59 -10.95 -21.01
N SER A 196 -8.57 -12.26 -20.75
CA SER A 196 -9.70 -12.97 -20.15
C SER A 196 -9.62 -12.96 -18.62
N ASN A 197 -8.48 -13.34 -18.03
CA ASN A 197 -8.28 -13.40 -16.58
C ASN A 197 -7.90 -12.03 -16.00
N ARG A 198 -7.47 -11.08 -16.82
CA ARG A 198 -6.99 -9.74 -16.42
C ARG A 198 -5.70 -9.77 -15.61
N TRP A 199 -4.89 -10.82 -15.76
CA TRP A 199 -3.58 -10.89 -15.16
C TRP A 199 -2.61 -9.92 -15.85
N ASP A 200 -1.50 -9.61 -15.18
CA ASP A 200 -0.51 -8.66 -15.70
C ASP A 200 0.25 -9.22 -16.90
N ASP A 201 0.46 -10.55 -16.94
CA ASP A 201 1.11 -11.27 -18.04
C ASP A 201 0.73 -12.76 -17.97
N ILE A 202 1.38 -13.59 -18.78
CA ILE A 202 1.32 -15.04 -18.65
C ILE A 202 1.73 -15.47 -17.23
N GLY A 203 1.01 -16.41 -16.62
CA GLY A 203 1.20 -16.77 -15.21
C GLY A 203 2.51 -17.51 -14.92
N TYR A 204 2.91 -18.41 -15.82
CA TYR A 204 4.08 -19.27 -15.63
C TYR A 204 5.38 -18.54 -15.97
N ASN A 205 6.45 -18.84 -15.24
CA ASN A 205 7.79 -18.32 -15.55
C ASN A 205 8.37 -18.99 -16.79
N PHE A 206 8.15 -20.30 -16.95
CA PHE A 206 8.57 -21.07 -18.11
C PHE A 206 7.47 -22.03 -18.55
N LEU A 207 7.51 -22.39 -19.83
CA LEU A 207 6.66 -23.44 -20.38
C LEU A 207 7.52 -24.43 -21.16
N VAL A 208 7.12 -25.70 -21.13
CA VAL A 208 7.85 -26.79 -21.81
C VAL A 208 6.86 -27.58 -22.65
N ASP A 209 7.15 -27.78 -23.92
CA ASP A 209 6.34 -28.62 -24.81
C ASP A 209 6.77 -30.08 -24.82
N LYS A 210 5.96 -30.95 -25.38
CA LYS A 210 6.28 -32.38 -25.50
C LYS A 210 7.47 -32.68 -26.39
N TYR A 211 7.97 -31.71 -27.16
CA TYR A 211 9.13 -31.84 -28.04
C TYR A 211 10.42 -31.36 -27.39
N GLY A 212 10.35 -30.93 -26.12
CA GLY A 212 11.50 -30.44 -25.35
C GLY A 212 11.85 -28.96 -25.64
N GLN A 213 10.98 -28.20 -26.30
CA GLN A 213 11.18 -26.77 -26.44
C GLN A 213 10.84 -26.09 -25.12
N VAL A 214 11.74 -25.23 -24.64
CA VAL A 214 11.54 -24.41 -23.44
C VAL A 214 11.24 -22.98 -23.87
N PHE A 215 10.19 -22.39 -23.32
CA PHE A 215 9.74 -21.04 -23.62
C PHE A 215 9.89 -20.14 -22.38
N GLU A 216 10.48 -18.98 -22.56
CA GLU A 216 10.35 -17.91 -21.57
C GLU A 216 8.87 -17.51 -21.46
N GLY A 217 8.31 -17.57 -20.28
CA GLY A 217 6.92 -17.22 -20.03
C GLY A 217 6.76 -15.77 -19.60
N ARG A 218 6.61 -15.53 -18.29
CA ARG A 218 6.41 -14.21 -17.71
C ARG A 218 7.60 -13.29 -17.92
N PHE A 219 7.33 -12.04 -18.33
CA PHE A 219 8.35 -11.02 -18.60
C PHE A 219 9.15 -10.66 -17.35
N GLY A 220 10.46 -10.48 -17.52
CA GLY A 220 11.31 -9.95 -16.45
C GLY A 220 12.75 -10.51 -16.43
N GLY A 221 13.08 -11.44 -17.34
CA GLY A 221 14.39 -12.09 -17.42
C GLY A 221 14.36 -13.53 -16.93
N ILE A 222 15.07 -14.40 -17.65
CA ILE A 222 15.04 -15.85 -17.41
C ILE A 222 15.83 -16.28 -16.17
N ASP A 223 16.82 -15.51 -15.78
CA ASP A 223 17.71 -15.73 -14.62
C ASP A 223 17.24 -15.04 -13.36
N ARG A 224 16.26 -14.15 -13.48
CA ARG A 224 15.74 -13.36 -12.36
C ARG A 224 14.58 -14.06 -11.64
N ASN A 225 14.38 -13.70 -10.36
CA ASN A 225 13.31 -14.27 -9.53
C ASN A 225 11.97 -13.53 -9.77
N VAL A 226 11.46 -13.61 -11.00
CA VAL A 226 10.21 -12.98 -11.41
C VAL A 226 9.05 -13.63 -10.68
N VAL A 227 8.24 -12.83 -9.97
CA VAL A 227 7.04 -13.32 -9.29
C VAL A 227 5.97 -13.68 -10.31
N GLY A 228 5.57 -14.95 -10.32
CA GLY A 228 4.57 -15.51 -11.22
C GLY A 228 3.12 -15.21 -10.82
N ALA A 229 2.19 -15.88 -11.53
CA ALA A 229 0.77 -15.94 -11.22
C ALA A 229 0.26 -17.36 -11.54
N HIS A 230 0.87 -18.37 -10.92
CA HIS A 230 0.65 -19.80 -11.23
C HIS A 230 0.27 -20.64 -10.01
N ALA A 231 0.48 -20.14 -8.78
CA ALA A 231 0.12 -20.85 -7.55
C ALA A 231 -0.19 -19.83 -6.46
N ALA A 232 -1.45 -19.51 -6.27
CA ALA A 232 -1.91 -18.53 -5.28
C ALA A 232 -1.36 -18.85 -3.88
N GLY A 233 -0.81 -17.83 -3.20
CA GLY A 233 -0.17 -17.97 -1.89
C GLY A 233 1.30 -18.42 -1.93
N PHE A 234 1.81 -18.81 -3.12
CA PHE A 234 3.14 -19.41 -3.31
C PHE A 234 3.89 -18.84 -4.52
N ASN A 235 3.40 -17.78 -5.16
CA ASN A 235 4.06 -17.18 -6.34
C ASN A 235 5.36 -16.46 -6.00
N THR A 236 5.42 -15.79 -4.84
CA THR A 236 6.64 -15.09 -4.40
C THR A 236 7.69 -16.10 -3.98
N GLY A 237 8.90 -15.99 -4.53
CA GLY A 237 10.01 -16.91 -4.22
C GLY A 237 9.92 -18.27 -4.92
N SER A 238 8.97 -18.50 -5.81
CA SER A 238 8.91 -19.71 -6.63
C SER A 238 9.20 -19.44 -8.10
N VAL A 239 9.60 -20.49 -8.80
CA VAL A 239 9.62 -20.55 -10.26
C VAL A 239 8.58 -21.55 -10.74
N GLY A 240 7.60 -21.09 -11.52
CA GLY A 240 6.54 -21.92 -12.09
C GLY A 240 6.91 -22.41 -13.47
N VAL A 241 6.93 -23.74 -13.67
CA VAL A 241 7.21 -24.39 -14.95
C VAL A 241 6.01 -25.22 -15.37
N ALA A 242 5.35 -24.87 -16.49
CA ALA A 242 4.17 -25.57 -16.99
C ALA A 242 4.50 -26.44 -18.22
N LEU A 243 4.21 -27.73 -18.14
CA LEU A 243 4.28 -28.63 -19.29
C LEU A 243 2.98 -28.58 -20.08
N PHE A 244 3.06 -28.45 -21.41
CA PHE A 244 1.87 -28.50 -22.27
C PHE A 244 1.23 -29.86 -22.25
N GLY A 245 -0.08 -29.92 -22.05
CA GLY A 245 -0.88 -31.13 -22.09
C GLY A 245 -1.52 -31.47 -20.76
N ASN A 246 -2.12 -32.67 -20.71
CA ASN A 246 -2.72 -33.25 -19.51
C ASN A 246 -1.95 -34.53 -19.14
N TYR A 247 -1.35 -34.53 -17.97
CA TYR A 247 -0.55 -35.63 -17.44
C TYR A 247 -1.24 -36.44 -16.34
N ASP A 248 -2.55 -36.35 -16.21
CA ASP A 248 -3.33 -37.35 -15.47
C ASP A 248 -3.42 -38.64 -16.28
N ALA A 249 -3.62 -38.56 -17.60
CA ALA A 249 -3.76 -39.67 -18.50
C ALA A 249 -2.51 -39.93 -19.40
N GLY A 250 -1.85 -38.84 -19.82
CA GLY A 250 -0.70 -38.89 -20.73
C GLY A 250 0.63 -39.10 -20.03
N ALA A 251 1.55 -39.88 -20.60
CA ALA A 251 2.93 -39.99 -20.13
C ALA A 251 3.75 -38.75 -20.54
N VAL A 252 4.73 -38.39 -19.70
CA VAL A 252 5.73 -37.37 -20.04
C VAL A 252 6.66 -37.90 -21.09
N THR A 253 6.83 -37.19 -22.20
CA THR A 253 7.79 -37.60 -23.25
C THR A 253 9.24 -37.50 -22.74
N PRO A 254 10.16 -38.34 -23.23
CA PRO A 254 11.56 -38.21 -22.87
C PRO A 254 12.14 -36.81 -23.14
N ALA A 255 11.76 -36.19 -24.25
CA ALA A 255 12.18 -34.84 -24.62
C ALA A 255 11.71 -33.78 -23.61
N ALA A 256 10.44 -33.83 -23.22
CA ALA A 256 9.90 -32.91 -22.20
C ALA A 256 10.56 -33.13 -20.83
N ARG A 257 10.75 -34.39 -20.43
CA ARG A 257 11.43 -34.73 -19.17
C ARG A 257 12.86 -34.16 -19.14
N THR A 258 13.66 -34.43 -20.22
CA THR A 258 15.02 -33.92 -20.33
C THR A 258 15.06 -32.38 -20.28
N ALA A 259 14.14 -31.70 -21.00
CA ALA A 259 14.07 -30.25 -21.01
C ALA A 259 13.71 -29.69 -19.64
N LEU A 260 12.73 -30.29 -18.96
CA LEU A 260 12.35 -29.90 -17.58
C LEU A 260 13.53 -30.11 -16.61
N THR A 261 14.21 -31.24 -16.67
CA THR A 261 15.36 -31.53 -15.81
C THR A 261 16.48 -30.51 -16.02
N ARG A 262 16.86 -30.21 -17.26
CA ARG A 262 17.89 -29.20 -17.56
C ARG A 262 17.49 -27.79 -17.12
N LEU A 263 16.25 -27.42 -17.36
CA LEU A 263 15.73 -26.12 -16.93
C LEU A 263 15.78 -25.97 -15.41
N LEU A 264 15.30 -26.98 -14.68
CA LEU A 264 15.31 -26.95 -13.21
C LEU A 264 16.73 -27.00 -12.65
N ALA A 265 17.64 -27.82 -13.24
CA ALA A 265 19.02 -27.89 -12.82
C ALA A 265 19.69 -26.50 -12.90
N TRP A 266 19.51 -25.79 -14.01
CA TRP A 266 20.04 -24.45 -14.18
C TRP A 266 19.37 -23.44 -13.24
N ARG A 267 18.02 -23.42 -13.16
CA ARG A 267 17.30 -22.41 -12.34
C ARG A 267 17.53 -22.56 -10.83
N LEU A 268 17.63 -23.80 -10.35
CA LEU A 268 17.92 -24.07 -8.94
C LEU A 268 19.40 -23.78 -8.63
N ASP A 269 20.31 -24.02 -9.58
CA ASP A 269 21.71 -23.64 -9.46
C ASP A 269 21.90 -22.11 -9.38
N VAL A 270 21.20 -21.33 -10.23
CA VAL A 270 21.15 -19.88 -10.12
C VAL A 270 20.63 -19.40 -8.76
N GLY A 271 19.74 -20.16 -8.13
CA GLY A 271 19.22 -19.91 -6.79
C GLY A 271 20.01 -20.57 -5.66
N HIS A 272 21.07 -21.32 -5.96
CA HIS A 272 21.81 -22.13 -4.99
C HIS A 272 20.96 -23.06 -4.15
N LEU A 273 19.90 -23.62 -4.75
CA LEU A 273 18.97 -24.52 -4.09
C LEU A 273 19.31 -25.98 -4.34
N ASP A 274 19.39 -26.75 -3.29
CA ASP A 274 19.50 -28.20 -3.38
C ASP A 274 18.16 -28.80 -3.87
N PRO A 275 18.15 -29.47 -5.07
CA PRO A 275 16.92 -29.96 -5.69
C PRO A 275 16.15 -30.99 -4.87
N ILE A 276 16.83 -31.71 -3.97
CA ILE A 276 16.25 -32.76 -3.11
C ILE A 276 15.94 -32.26 -1.70
N SER A 277 16.18 -30.99 -1.40
CA SER A 277 15.91 -30.41 -0.08
C SER A 277 14.43 -30.13 0.16
N LEU A 278 14.12 -29.87 1.44
CA LEU A 278 12.85 -29.33 1.89
C LEU A 278 13.02 -27.85 2.23
N THR A 279 11.99 -27.06 1.99
CA THR A 279 11.92 -25.66 2.36
C THR A 279 10.64 -25.36 3.13
N ASN A 280 10.74 -24.50 4.13
CA ASN A 280 9.58 -24.00 4.85
C ASN A 280 9.14 -22.69 4.19
N TRP A 281 7.86 -22.58 3.93
CA TRP A 281 7.22 -21.42 3.33
C TRP A 281 6.04 -20.95 4.17
N THR A 282 5.78 -19.66 4.18
CA THR A 282 4.57 -19.10 4.78
C THR A 282 3.62 -18.66 3.68
N SER A 283 2.46 -19.27 3.60
CA SER A 283 1.46 -18.97 2.58
C SER A 283 0.99 -17.52 2.65
N THR A 284 0.85 -16.86 1.50
CA THR A 284 0.19 -15.55 1.41
C THR A 284 -1.33 -15.67 1.19
N GLY A 285 -1.86 -16.88 1.17
CA GLY A 285 -3.28 -17.20 1.21
C GLY A 285 -3.82 -17.85 -0.06
N ASN A 286 -4.47 -18.99 0.12
CA ASN A 286 -5.35 -19.65 -0.85
C ASN A 286 -6.39 -20.52 -0.09
N PRO A 287 -7.34 -21.20 -0.79
CA PRO A 287 -8.36 -22.03 -0.13
C PRO A 287 -7.80 -23.17 0.72
N ARG A 288 -6.64 -23.75 0.36
CA ARG A 288 -6.01 -24.85 1.10
C ARG A 288 -5.15 -24.35 2.26
N PHE A 289 -4.42 -23.27 2.07
CA PHE A 289 -3.49 -22.71 3.05
C PHE A 289 -3.80 -21.23 3.28
N PRO A 290 -4.47 -20.88 4.39
CA PRO A 290 -4.74 -19.49 4.74
C PRO A 290 -3.46 -18.64 4.83
N THR A 291 -3.60 -17.34 4.75
CA THR A 291 -2.50 -16.39 4.96
C THR A 291 -1.84 -16.62 6.33
N GLY A 292 -0.51 -16.75 6.32
CA GLY A 292 0.26 -17.01 7.53
C GLY A 292 0.47 -18.51 7.84
N ALA A 293 -0.18 -19.43 7.13
CA ALA A 293 -0.01 -20.87 7.35
C ALA A 293 1.42 -21.32 6.97
N PRO A 294 2.15 -22.02 7.86
CA PRO A 294 3.43 -22.61 7.54
C PRO A 294 3.23 -23.89 6.71
N VAL A 295 4.03 -24.05 5.66
CA VAL A 295 3.96 -25.20 4.75
C VAL A 295 5.38 -25.68 4.45
N THR A 296 5.64 -26.97 4.60
CA THR A 296 6.89 -27.58 4.19
C THR A 296 6.75 -28.13 2.78
N LEU A 297 7.61 -27.69 1.85
CA LEU A 297 7.62 -28.04 0.46
C LEU A 297 8.94 -28.70 0.06
N ARG A 298 8.91 -29.59 -0.94
CA ARG A 298 10.11 -30.02 -1.64
C ARG A 298 10.65 -28.84 -2.47
N ALA A 299 11.96 -28.76 -2.65
CA ALA A 299 12.56 -27.77 -3.56
C ALA A 299 11.98 -27.85 -4.98
N ILE A 300 11.57 -29.05 -5.41
CA ILE A 300 10.79 -29.28 -6.64
C ILE A 300 9.44 -29.87 -6.22
N SER A 301 8.43 -29.06 -6.16
CA SER A 301 7.05 -29.42 -5.80
C SER A 301 6.14 -29.45 -7.02
N GLY A 302 5.04 -30.19 -6.95
CA GLY A 302 3.93 -30.05 -7.89
C GLY A 302 2.91 -29.03 -7.37
N HIS A 303 2.09 -28.45 -8.24
CA HIS A 303 1.07 -27.48 -7.82
C HIS A 303 0.11 -28.05 -6.76
N ARG A 304 -0.20 -29.34 -6.80
CA ARG A 304 -1.02 -30.01 -5.78
C ARG A 304 -0.44 -29.98 -4.36
N ASP A 305 0.85 -29.73 -4.22
CA ASP A 305 1.48 -29.55 -2.91
C ASP A 305 1.10 -28.20 -2.29
N THR A 306 0.68 -27.22 -3.10
CA THR A 306 0.37 -25.84 -2.69
C THR A 306 -1.10 -25.47 -2.79
N GLY A 307 -1.98 -26.29 -3.42
CA GLY A 307 -3.40 -26.00 -3.63
C GLY A 307 -4.27 -27.25 -3.73
N PHE A 308 -5.60 -27.05 -3.78
CA PHE A 308 -6.58 -28.11 -4.06
C PHE A 308 -6.72 -28.37 -5.56
N THR A 309 -5.74 -29.03 -6.14
CA THR A 309 -5.67 -29.30 -7.58
C THR A 309 -5.06 -30.65 -7.87
N SER A 310 -5.34 -31.26 -9.04
CA SER A 310 -4.66 -32.45 -9.51
C SER A 310 -3.34 -32.16 -10.24
N CYS A 311 -3.06 -30.88 -10.53
CA CYS A 311 -1.86 -30.40 -11.20
C CYS A 311 -0.60 -30.83 -10.45
N PRO A 312 0.46 -31.29 -11.14
CA PRO A 312 0.69 -31.34 -12.60
C PRO A 312 0.17 -32.60 -13.30
N GLY A 313 -0.83 -33.30 -12.74
CA GLY A 313 -1.33 -34.58 -13.21
C GLY A 313 -0.62 -35.76 -12.57
N GLY A 314 -1.34 -36.84 -12.31
CA GLY A 314 -0.84 -37.98 -11.51
C GLY A 314 0.44 -38.59 -12.04
N ARG A 315 0.60 -38.73 -13.35
CA ARG A 315 1.81 -39.32 -13.97
C ARG A 315 3.03 -38.42 -13.81
N LEU A 316 2.90 -37.12 -14.12
CA LEU A 316 4.04 -36.20 -13.97
C LEU A 316 4.39 -36.00 -12.49
N TYR A 317 3.40 -35.93 -11.63
CA TYR A 317 3.64 -35.80 -10.19
C TYR A 317 4.43 -36.99 -9.60
N GLY A 318 4.07 -38.19 -10.02
CA GLY A 318 4.79 -39.43 -9.63
C GLY A 318 6.25 -39.44 -10.05
N GLU A 319 6.62 -38.70 -11.10
CA GLU A 319 8.01 -38.60 -11.58
C GLU A 319 8.83 -37.51 -10.84
N LEU A 320 8.24 -36.60 -10.09
CA LEU A 320 8.94 -35.43 -9.54
C LEU A 320 10.12 -35.78 -8.63
N ASN A 321 10.01 -36.83 -7.82
CA ASN A 321 11.14 -37.29 -6.98
C ASN A 321 12.30 -37.79 -7.83
N ASN A 322 12.03 -38.53 -8.90
CA ASN A 322 13.04 -38.98 -9.83
C ASN A 322 13.66 -37.83 -10.61
N ILE A 323 12.85 -36.87 -11.07
CA ILE A 323 13.31 -35.63 -11.69
C ILE A 323 14.20 -34.84 -10.72
N GLY A 324 13.85 -34.75 -9.44
CA GLY A 324 14.67 -34.09 -8.42
C GLY A 324 16.06 -34.72 -8.28
N ARG A 325 16.16 -36.04 -8.28
CA ARG A 325 17.45 -36.75 -8.28
C ARG A 325 18.24 -36.46 -9.56
N MET A 326 17.63 -36.58 -10.72
CA MET A 326 18.28 -36.26 -12.01
C MET A 326 18.78 -34.80 -12.05
N VAL A 327 18.02 -33.87 -11.46
CA VAL A 327 18.41 -32.46 -11.36
C VAL A 327 19.62 -32.29 -10.43
N SER A 328 19.67 -33.02 -9.32
CA SER A 328 20.79 -32.94 -8.37
C SER A 328 22.10 -33.48 -8.92
N GLU A 329 22.04 -34.39 -9.87
CA GLU A 329 23.19 -35.00 -10.51
C GLU A 329 23.68 -34.24 -11.76
N LEU A 330 22.91 -33.32 -12.28
CA LEU A 330 23.21 -32.60 -13.51
C LEU A 330 24.04 -31.34 -13.28
N GLY A 331 25.19 -31.23 -13.89
CA GLY A 331 26.06 -30.03 -13.85
C GLY A 331 26.77 -29.86 -12.51
N LEU A 332 27.32 -30.95 -11.96
CA LEU A 332 28.19 -30.95 -10.78
C LEU A 332 29.61 -30.48 -11.15
N PRO A 333 30.35 -29.88 -10.19
CA PRO A 333 29.96 -29.61 -8.80
C PRO A 333 29.11 -28.37 -8.62
N LYS A 334 28.44 -28.26 -7.45
CA LYS A 334 27.55 -27.15 -7.13
C LYS A 334 27.70 -26.66 -5.70
N LEU A 335 27.33 -25.37 -5.50
CA LEU A 335 27.26 -24.69 -4.21
C LEU A 335 25.79 -24.47 -3.83
N TYR A 336 25.41 -24.95 -2.65
CA TYR A 336 24.05 -24.88 -2.15
C TYR A 336 23.94 -24.12 -0.83
N SER A 337 22.78 -23.48 -0.64
CA SER A 337 22.36 -22.84 0.61
C SER A 337 23.38 -21.85 1.17
N PRO A 338 23.92 -20.92 0.35
CA PRO A 338 24.82 -19.89 0.86
C PRO A 338 24.08 -19.00 1.87
N ARG A 339 24.75 -18.70 2.97
CA ARG A 339 24.23 -17.82 4.02
C ARG A 339 25.34 -16.92 4.53
N ALA A 340 24.98 -15.68 4.80
CA ALA A 340 25.78 -14.77 5.57
C ALA A 340 24.93 -14.32 6.76
N VAL A 341 25.30 -14.73 7.97
CA VAL A 341 24.57 -14.41 9.20
C VAL A 341 25.49 -13.56 10.06
N GLY A 342 25.10 -12.30 10.22
CA GLY A 342 25.79 -11.36 11.07
C GLY A 342 25.06 -11.12 12.37
N GLY A 343 25.80 -10.96 13.48
CA GLY A 343 25.28 -10.49 14.76
C GLY A 343 25.53 -9.01 14.99
N PRO A 344 24.72 -8.33 15.83
CA PRO A 344 25.06 -7.04 16.38
C PRO A 344 26.37 -7.19 17.16
N GLY A 345 27.40 -6.47 16.78
CA GLY A 345 28.70 -6.59 17.42
C GLY A 345 29.84 -7.06 16.50
N GLY A 346 29.50 -7.39 15.25
CA GLY A 346 30.46 -7.41 14.20
C GLY A 346 31.04 -8.75 13.76
N LEU A 347 30.54 -9.89 14.21
CA LEU A 347 30.90 -11.18 13.63
C LEU A 347 29.88 -11.56 12.56
N VAL A 348 30.34 -11.88 11.35
CA VAL A 348 29.53 -12.39 10.24
C VAL A 348 30.03 -13.78 9.90
N ARG A 349 29.16 -14.79 10.02
CA ARG A 349 29.47 -16.17 9.64
C ARG A 349 28.93 -16.43 8.24
N PHE A 350 29.81 -16.87 7.35
CA PHE A 350 29.49 -17.33 6.01
C PHE A 350 29.44 -18.86 5.99
N THR A 351 28.37 -19.43 5.46
CA THR A 351 28.23 -20.87 5.33
C THR A 351 27.65 -21.21 3.96
N ALA A 352 28.09 -22.33 3.40
CA ALA A 352 27.50 -22.96 2.23
C ALA A 352 27.84 -24.46 2.24
N ARG A 353 27.16 -25.24 1.38
CA ARG A 353 27.46 -26.67 1.16
C ARG A 353 27.91 -26.86 -0.29
N LEU A 354 29.00 -27.54 -0.48
CA LEU A 354 29.49 -28.02 -1.78
C LEU A 354 29.10 -29.49 -2.00
N THR A 355 28.89 -29.89 -3.22
CA THR A 355 28.49 -31.24 -3.55
C THR A 355 29.65 -32.23 -3.48
N GLU A 356 30.89 -31.75 -3.55
CA GLU A 356 32.13 -32.51 -3.41
C GLU A 356 33.20 -31.66 -2.71
N PRO A 357 34.29 -32.26 -2.18
CA PRO A 357 35.36 -31.49 -1.56
C PRO A 357 36.06 -30.61 -2.62
N LEU A 358 36.06 -29.31 -2.41
CA LEU A 358 36.70 -28.30 -3.26
C LEU A 358 37.38 -27.24 -2.41
N PRO A 359 38.45 -26.63 -2.92
CA PRO A 359 38.93 -25.38 -2.36
C PRO A 359 37.86 -24.28 -2.55
N TRP A 360 37.70 -23.44 -1.54
CA TRP A 360 36.75 -22.34 -1.58
C TRP A 360 37.34 -21.06 -0.98
N SER A 361 36.83 -19.94 -1.43
CA SER A 361 37.12 -18.61 -0.86
C SER A 361 35.85 -17.82 -0.60
N VAL A 362 35.92 -16.93 0.38
CA VAL A 362 34.92 -15.91 0.65
C VAL A 362 35.59 -14.55 0.58
N VAL A 363 35.18 -13.70 -0.33
CA VAL A 363 35.72 -12.35 -0.48
C VAL A 363 34.63 -11.33 -0.11
N VAL A 364 34.97 -10.39 0.77
CA VAL A 364 34.09 -9.29 1.17
C VAL A 364 34.68 -7.98 0.64
N THR A 365 33.83 -7.21 -0.06
CA THR A 365 34.23 -5.91 -0.66
C THR A 365 33.37 -4.77 -0.15
N ASP A 366 33.97 -3.62 -0.03
CA ASP A 366 33.29 -2.36 0.29
C ASP A 366 32.53 -1.79 -0.93
N PRO A 367 31.77 -0.69 -0.77
CA PRO A 367 31.06 -0.02 -1.88
C PRO A 367 31.98 0.52 -2.99
N SER A 368 33.28 0.65 -2.73
CA SER A 368 34.29 1.07 -3.71
C SER A 368 34.93 -0.11 -4.43
N ASN A 369 34.43 -1.33 -4.22
CA ASN A 369 34.98 -2.60 -4.70
C ASN A 369 36.39 -2.92 -4.15
N THR A 370 36.76 -2.35 -3.01
CA THR A 370 38.00 -2.71 -2.30
C THR A 370 37.75 -3.94 -1.45
N VAL A 371 38.65 -4.94 -1.54
CA VAL A 371 38.59 -6.14 -0.68
C VAL A 371 38.93 -5.74 0.75
N VAL A 372 38.01 -6.02 1.68
CA VAL A 372 38.17 -5.69 3.11
C VAL A 372 38.38 -6.94 3.97
N ALA A 373 38.03 -8.12 3.46
CA ALA A 373 38.28 -9.39 4.12
C ALA A 373 38.26 -10.54 3.14
N THR A 374 39.04 -11.57 3.42
CA THR A 374 39.09 -12.82 2.67
C THR A 374 39.18 -13.99 3.64
N GLY A 375 38.41 -15.03 3.36
CA GLY A 375 38.48 -16.34 4.01
C GLY A 375 38.69 -17.43 2.99
N GLU A 376 39.41 -18.46 3.33
CA GLU A 376 39.72 -19.60 2.45
C GLU A 376 39.60 -20.91 3.22
N GLY A 377 39.37 -21.98 2.49
CA GLY A 377 39.33 -23.34 3.05
C GLY A 377 39.14 -24.38 1.97
N GLU A 378 38.99 -25.64 2.39
CA GLU A 378 38.77 -26.79 1.53
C GLU A 378 37.77 -27.75 2.16
N GLY A 379 37.00 -28.47 1.35
CA GLY A 379 36.02 -29.45 1.80
C GLY A 379 34.63 -29.28 1.21
N THR A 380 33.67 -30.01 1.77
CA THR A 380 32.27 -29.96 1.34
C THR A 380 31.44 -28.89 2.08
N ALA A 381 32.04 -28.20 3.06
CA ALA A 381 31.37 -27.12 3.82
C ALA A 381 32.20 -25.84 3.76
N VAL A 382 31.58 -24.77 3.33
CA VAL A 382 32.10 -23.41 3.57
C VAL A 382 31.67 -23.00 4.95
N ASP A 383 32.63 -22.66 5.81
CA ASP A 383 32.34 -22.14 7.16
C ASP A 383 33.46 -21.18 7.56
N TRP A 384 33.18 -19.88 7.47
CA TRP A 384 34.13 -18.85 7.80
C TRP A 384 33.47 -17.71 8.56
N VAL A 385 34.22 -17.11 9.51
CA VAL A 385 33.74 -16.00 10.31
C VAL A 385 34.60 -14.76 10.04
N TRP A 386 33.94 -13.69 9.59
CA TRP A 386 34.54 -12.39 9.43
C TRP A 386 34.29 -11.52 10.66
N ASP A 387 35.33 -10.89 11.20
CA ASP A 387 35.20 -9.87 12.21
C ASP A 387 34.96 -8.49 11.56
N ALA A 388 33.70 -8.15 11.37
CA ALA A 388 33.31 -6.90 10.76
C ALA A 388 33.43 -5.67 11.67
N ARG A 389 33.89 -5.82 12.92
CA ARG A 389 34.22 -4.71 13.82
C ARG A 389 35.45 -3.92 13.32
N THR A 390 36.25 -4.52 12.48
CA THR A 390 37.50 -3.93 11.91
C THR A 390 37.20 -2.95 10.75
N VAL A 391 35.97 -2.87 10.28
CA VAL A 391 35.59 -2.01 9.17
C VAL A 391 34.48 -1.01 9.56
N PRO A 392 34.38 0.15 8.89
CA PRO A 392 33.30 1.11 9.14
C PRO A 392 31.92 0.49 8.96
N ALA A 393 30.93 1.02 9.68
CA ALA A 393 29.55 0.65 9.43
C ALA A 393 29.16 0.97 7.99
N GLY A 394 28.59 0.00 7.30
CA GLY A 394 28.24 0.16 5.90
C GLY A 394 27.64 -1.08 5.29
N ARG A 395 27.40 -0.99 4.00
CA ARG A 395 26.91 -2.10 3.18
C ARG A 395 28.09 -2.68 2.40
N TYR A 396 28.35 -3.96 2.59
CA TYR A 396 29.41 -4.70 1.93
C TYR A 396 28.80 -5.75 1.03
N THR A 397 29.47 -6.08 -0.06
CA THR A 397 29.12 -7.23 -0.88
C THR A 397 30.06 -8.40 -0.56
N TYR A 398 29.57 -9.62 -0.75
CA TYR A 398 30.41 -10.79 -0.62
C TYR A 398 30.23 -11.73 -1.82
N ALA A 399 31.26 -12.50 -2.09
CA ALA A 399 31.23 -13.62 -3.01
C ALA A 399 31.80 -14.86 -2.31
N ILE A 400 31.11 -16.00 -2.43
CA ILE A 400 31.61 -17.34 -2.09
C ILE A 400 31.91 -18.01 -3.40
N ASP A 401 33.17 -18.39 -3.64
CA ASP A 401 33.67 -19.01 -4.84
C ASP A 401 34.29 -20.38 -4.52
N ALA A 402 34.04 -21.36 -5.33
CA ALA A 402 34.62 -22.71 -5.21
C ALA A 402 35.23 -23.20 -6.55
N GLY A 403 35.74 -22.25 -7.34
CA GLY A 403 36.42 -22.53 -8.60
C GLY A 403 35.54 -22.35 -9.85
N PRO A 404 36.15 -22.46 -11.04
CA PRO A 404 35.54 -22.02 -12.29
C PRO A 404 34.37 -22.88 -12.76
N THR A 405 34.20 -24.07 -12.20
CA THR A 405 33.11 -25.00 -12.54
C THR A 405 31.90 -24.83 -11.62
N VAL A 406 32.03 -24.09 -10.54
CA VAL A 406 30.96 -23.83 -9.56
C VAL A 406 30.44 -22.41 -9.72
N ARG A 407 29.14 -22.23 -9.77
CA ARG A 407 28.55 -20.91 -9.80
C ARG A 407 28.80 -20.19 -8.46
N PRO A 408 29.47 -19.03 -8.45
CA PRO A 408 29.74 -18.31 -7.23
C PRO A 408 28.43 -17.74 -6.62
N ALA A 409 28.33 -17.79 -5.30
CA ALA A 409 27.22 -17.19 -4.58
C ALA A 409 27.58 -15.78 -4.15
N THR A 410 26.76 -14.80 -4.50
CA THR A 410 26.97 -13.40 -4.13
C THR A 410 25.83 -12.88 -3.27
N GLY A 411 26.13 -11.93 -2.41
CA GLY A 411 25.12 -11.32 -1.57
C GLY A 411 25.62 -10.05 -0.90
N ILE A 412 24.84 -9.58 0.05
CA ILE A 412 25.10 -8.34 0.77
C ILE A 412 25.13 -8.64 2.26
N VAL A 413 26.14 -8.13 2.93
CA VAL A 413 26.19 -8.07 4.39
C VAL A 413 26.28 -6.62 4.82
N SER A 414 25.65 -6.30 5.92
CA SER A 414 25.89 -5.02 6.56
C SER A 414 27.13 -5.17 7.42
N GLY A 415 28.17 -4.41 7.13
CA GLY A 415 29.26 -4.17 8.07
C GLY A 415 28.63 -3.53 9.29
N THR A 416 28.68 -4.23 10.40
CA THR A 416 27.85 -3.93 11.52
C THR A 416 28.34 -2.76 12.32
N VAL A 417 27.57 -1.79 12.30
CA VAL A 417 26.75 -1.41 13.43
C VAL A 417 25.42 -1.00 12.82
N GLN A 418 24.35 -1.66 13.19
CA GLN A 418 23.04 -1.13 12.85
C GLN A 418 23.00 0.31 13.36
N ARG A 419 23.18 1.28 12.45
CA ARG A 419 22.74 2.63 12.73
C ARG A 419 21.28 2.49 13.09
N ALA A 420 20.97 2.73 14.35
CA ALA A 420 19.60 2.85 14.74
C ALA A 420 18.99 3.91 13.83
N ALA A 421 18.23 3.50 12.81
CA ALA A 421 17.55 4.52 12.00
C ALA A 421 16.61 5.25 12.94
N LEU A 422 16.78 6.58 12.99
CA LEU A 422 16.01 7.48 13.84
C LEU A 422 15.15 8.35 12.96
N THR A 423 13.84 8.29 13.17
CA THR A 423 12.86 9.18 12.54
C THR A 423 12.06 9.88 13.61
N ALA A 424 11.72 11.14 13.41
CA ALA A 424 10.97 11.92 14.38
C ALA A 424 9.93 12.85 13.71
N LEU A 425 8.90 13.19 14.47
CA LEU A 425 7.83 14.10 14.06
C LEU A 425 7.30 14.84 15.28
N ALA A 426 7.08 16.14 15.18
CA ALA A 426 6.46 16.97 16.20
C ALA A 426 5.06 17.45 15.77
N ARG A 427 4.07 17.31 16.64
CA ARG A 427 2.69 17.77 16.39
C ARG A 427 2.06 18.32 17.66
N PRO A 428 1.47 19.55 17.61
CA PRO A 428 1.60 20.54 16.55
C PRO A 428 3.03 21.07 16.43
N ALA A 429 3.42 21.56 15.24
CA ALA A 429 4.74 22.18 15.03
C ALA A 429 4.79 23.64 15.54
N LEU A 430 3.64 24.27 15.76
CA LEU A 430 3.50 25.58 16.43
C LEU A 430 2.82 25.35 17.78
N ILE A 431 3.46 25.77 18.83
CA ILE A 431 2.90 25.81 20.19
C ILE A 431 2.75 27.25 20.70
N THR A 432 1.75 27.44 21.51
CA THR A 432 1.38 28.73 22.09
C THR A 432 1.26 28.61 23.61
N PRO A 433 2.36 28.29 24.32
CA PRO A 433 2.31 28.01 25.75
C PRO A 433 2.07 29.30 26.55
N ASN A 434 0.83 29.72 26.63
CA ASN A 434 0.35 30.97 27.24
C ASN A 434 -0.68 30.74 28.35
N GLY A 435 -0.97 29.49 28.71
CA GLY A 435 -1.89 29.11 29.79
C GLY A 435 -3.38 29.15 29.43
N ASP A 436 -3.74 29.26 28.15
CA ASP A 436 -5.13 29.29 27.70
C ASP A 436 -5.73 27.90 27.41
N GLY A 437 -4.95 26.83 27.60
CA GLY A 437 -5.34 25.43 27.36
C GLY A 437 -5.28 25.01 25.89
N ARG A 438 -4.77 25.85 24.98
CA ARG A 438 -4.71 25.58 23.55
C ARG A 438 -3.27 25.54 23.04
N GLN A 439 -2.89 24.43 22.40
CA GLN A 439 -1.55 24.25 21.81
C GLN A 439 -0.40 24.55 22.79
N GLU A 440 -0.59 24.26 24.08
CA GLU A 440 0.42 24.52 25.13
C GLU A 440 1.66 23.66 24.97
N THR A 441 1.54 22.49 24.34
CA THR A 441 2.64 21.53 24.15
C THR A 441 2.69 20.97 22.76
N THR A 442 3.87 20.59 22.31
CA THR A 442 4.04 19.67 21.17
C THR A 442 4.27 18.25 21.66
N LYS A 443 3.70 17.27 20.97
CA LYS A 443 4.03 15.86 21.13
C LYS A 443 5.07 15.48 20.08
N VAL A 444 6.24 15.07 20.55
CA VAL A 444 7.30 14.52 19.68
C VAL A 444 7.18 13.01 19.68
N GLU A 445 6.97 12.44 18.51
CA GLU A 445 6.99 11.01 18.26
C GLU A 445 8.27 10.66 17.52
N TYR A 446 8.98 9.62 17.96
CA TYR A 446 10.17 9.14 17.26
C TYR A 446 10.22 7.61 17.24
N LYS A 447 10.88 7.08 16.24
CA LYS A 447 11.10 5.63 16.09
C LYS A 447 12.59 5.37 15.94
N ILE A 448 13.09 4.41 16.73
CA ILE A 448 14.42 3.84 16.60
C ILE A 448 14.31 2.37 16.21
N THR A 449 15.21 1.90 15.35
CA THR A 449 15.18 0.52 14.83
C THR A 449 16.04 -0.45 15.60
N ALA A 450 16.88 0.05 16.53
CA ALA A 450 17.74 -0.73 17.43
C ALA A 450 17.80 -0.08 18.84
N PRO A 451 18.11 -0.82 19.91
CA PRO A 451 18.33 -0.25 21.23
C PRO A 451 19.44 0.81 21.20
N ALA A 452 19.18 1.96 21.84
CA ALA A 452 20.13 3.07 21.87
C ALA A 452 19.89 3.97 23.10
N THR A 453 20.91 4.69 23.53
CA THR A 453 20.74 5.83 24.43
C THR A 453 20.28 7.02 23.59
N VAL A 454 19.08 7.50 23.85
CA VAL A 454 18.48 8.64 23.14
C VAL A 454 18.58 9.88 23.99
N THR A 455 19.18 10.93 23.42
CA THR A 455 19.22 12.28 23.98
C THR A 455 18.33 13.19 23.14
N ALA A 456 17.48 13.96 23.79
CA ALA A 456 16.68 15.01 23.16
C ALA A 456 17.19 16.38 23.62
N THR A 457 17.60 17.22 22.68
CA THR A 457 18.16 18.55 22.95
C THR A 457 17.41 19.61 22.16
N VAL A 458 17.01 20.69 22.81
CA VAL A 458 16.49 21.87 22.13
C VAL A 458 17.68 22.63 21.58
N VAL A 459 17.62 22.95 20.29
CA VAL A 459 18.65 23.71 19.59
C VAL A 459 18.05 24.98 18.97
N ASP A 460 18.83 26.02 18.81
CA ASP A 460 18.44 27.24 18.11
C ASP A 460 18.36 27.03 16.59
N SER A 461 18.07 28.09 15.85
CA SER A 461 17.99 28.06 14.39
C SER A 461 19.31 27.77 13.67
N LEU A 462 20.46 27.89 14.37
CA LEU A 462 21.80 27.60 13.87
C LEU A 462 22.30 26.22 14.30
N GLY A 463 21.49 25.51 15.12
CA GLY A 463 21.82 24.18 15.63
C GLY A 463 22.58 24.18 16.95
N ALA A 464 22.79 25.36 17.59
CA ALA A 464 23.45 25.43 18.89
C ALA A 464 22.55 24.89 20.00
N PRO A 465 23.06 24.07 20.93
CA PRO A 465 22.28 23.47 22.00
C PRO A 465 21.87 24.52 23.05
N LEU A 466 20.58 24.52 23.41
CA LEU A 466 20.01 25.41 24.42
C LEU A 466 19.67 24.69 25.71
N ALA A 467 19.04 23.50 25.60
CA ALA A 467 18.62 22.71 26.75
C ALA A 467 18.52 21.24 26.40
N THR A 468 18.94 20.35 27.28
CA THR A 468 18.71 18.91 27.18
C THR A 468 17.40 18.55 27.88
N LEU A 469 16.46 17.96 27.15
CA LEU A 469 15.17 17.55 27.69
C LEU A 469 15.26 16.22 28.45
N PHE A 470 16.01 15.27 27.90
CA PHE A 470 16.33 13.99 28.56
C PHE A 470 17.49 13.26 27.87
N THR A 471 18.08 12.31 28.60
CA THR A 471 19.00 11.28 28.10
C THR A 471 18.56 9.95 28.71
N GLN A 472 18.11 8.99 27.87
CA GLN A 472 17.53 7.73 28.36
C GLN A 472 17.85 6.57 27.41
N SER A 473 18.10 5.38 27.95
CA SER A 473 18.17 4.15 27.18
C SER A 473 16.77 3.75 26.70
N LYS A 474 16.63 3.45 25.40
CA LYS A 474 15.38 3.07 24.75
C LYS A 474 15.59 1.79 23.96
N LEU A 475 14.61 0.88 24.04
CA LEU A 475 14.52 -0.29 23.15
C LEU A 475 14.09 0.12 21.75
N ALA A 476 14.35 -0.73 20.75
CA ALA A 476 13.79 -0.55 19.42
C ALA A 476 12.26 -0.39 19.47
N GLY A 477 11.72 0.57 18.73
CA GLY A 477 10.29 0.84 18.73
C GLY A 477 9.94 2.31 18.56
N ARG A 478 8.66 2.61 18.81
CA ARG A 478 8.12 3.97 18.81
C ARG A 478 8.09 4.52 20.23
N HIS A 479 8.51 5.78 20.37
CA HIS A 479 8.55 6.49 21.63
C HIS A 479 7.95 7.87 21.48
N THR A 480 7.52 8.46 22.60
CA THR A 480 6.94 9.80 22.60
C THR A 480 7.32 10.58 23.84
N PHE A 481 7.39 11.88 23.71
CA PHE A 481 7.45 12.84 24.83
C PHE A 481 6.74 14.12 24.47
N ARG A 482 6.54 15.02 25.43
CA ARG A 482 5.96 16.33 25.24
C ARG A 482 6.95 17.41 25.62
N TRP A 483 6.88 18.54 24.89
CA TRP A 483 7.62 19.75 25.22
C TRP A 483 6.69 20.95 25.16
N ASP A 484 6.78 21.83 26.15
CA ASP A 484 5.94 23.00 26.35
C ASP A 484 6.64 24.32 26.03
N GLY A 485 7.84 24.27 25.43
CA GLY A 485 8.61 25.46 25.13
C GLY A 485 9.25 26.11 26.35
N ALA A 486 9.31 25.41 27.50
CA ALA A 486 9.97 25.92 28.69
C ALA A 486 11.45 26.19 28.43
N GLY A 487 11.97 27.25 29.05
CA GLY A 487 13.38 27.64 29.01
C GLY A 487 13.81 28.40 27.74
N VAL A 488 12.89 28.68 26.80
CA VAL A 488 13.22 29.42 25.58
C VAL A 488 12.23 30.57 25.31
N PRO A 489 12.67 31.70 24.76
CA PRO A 489 11.78 32.77 24.29
C PRO A 489 10.96 32.37 23.07
N ASP A 490 10.12 33.27 22.58
CA ASP A 490 9.41 33.05 21.31
C ASP A 490 10.43 32.96 20.16
N GLY A 491 10.30 31.90 19.34
CA GLY A 491 11.29 31.62 18.30
C GLY A 491 11.02 30.32 17.55
N ARG A 492 11.91 30.05 16.58
CA ARG A 492 11.96 28.77 15.87
C ARG A 492 13.09 27.92 16.43
N TYR A 493 12.78 26.72 16.85
CA TYR A 493 13.70 25.80 17.48
C TYR A 493 13.72 24.46 16.77
N GLY A 494 14.89 23.77 16.84
CA GLY A 494 15.00 22.35 16.56
C GLY A 494 14.92 21.55 17.85
N ILE A 495 14.23 20.41 17.82
CA ILE A 495 14.44 19.36 18.82
C ILE A 495 15.30 18.32 18.15
N LEU A 496 16.59 18.33 18.48
CA LEU A 496 17.58 17.37 18.02
C LEU A 496 17.49 16.11 18.86
N LEU A 497 17.14 15.01 18.23
CA LEU A 497 17.23 13.68 18.80
C LEU A 497 18.52 13.03 18.35
N SER A 498 19.33 12.57 19.28
CA SER A 498 20.53 11.77 19.03
C SER A 498 20.34 10.39 19.64
N ALA A 499 20.50 9.34 18.85
CA ALA A 499 20.45 7.96 19.29
C ALA A 499 21.84 7.33 19.16
N ARG A 500 22.46 7.03 20.29
CA ARG A 500 23.79 6.43 20.36
C ARG A 500 23.68 4.95 20.74
N SER A 501 24.18 4.07 19.89
CA SER A 501 24.22 2.64 20.14
C SER A 501 25.26 2.28 21.21
N ALA A 502 25.21 1.04 21.74
CA ALA A 502 26.21 0.52 22.66
C ALA A 502 27.63 0.53 22.06
N ALA A 503 27.76 0.45 20.74
CA ALA A 503 29.02 0.54 20.01
C ALA A 503 29.47 1.99 19.75
N GLY A 504 28.80 3.01 20.31
CA GLY A 504 29.17 4.40 20.21
C GLY A 504 28.74 5.13 18.95
N ILE A 505 28.02 4.46 18.03
CA ILE A 505 27.54 5.08 16.78
C ILE A 505 26.30 5.90 17.04
N GLU A 506 26.32 7.09 16.50
CA GLU A 506 25.30 8.10 16.70
C GLU A 506 24.50 8.31 15.40
N THR A 507 23.19 8.43 15.55
CA THR A 507 22.26 8.83 14.49
C THR A 507 21.38 9.94 15.01
N THR A 508 21.17 10.96 14.23
CA THR A 508 20.39 12.13 14.62
C THR A 508 19.17 12.33 13.76
N ALA A 509 18.15 12.95 14.33
CA ALA A 509 16.99 13.48 13.64
C ALA A 509 16.56 14.77 14.31
N THR A 510 16.21 15.79 13.53
CA THR A 510 15.74 17.06 14.05
C THR A 510 14.32 17.32 13.60
N VAL A 511 13.47 17.76 14.52
CA VAL A 511 12.13 18.25 14.24
C VAL A 511 12.03 19.74 14.59
N THR A 512 11.38 20.51 13.73
CA THR A 512 11.20 21.95 13.97
C THR A 512 9.95 22.20 14.79
N VAL A 513 10.07 23.03 15.82
CA VAL A 513 8.97 23.53 16.63
C VAL A 513 9.06 25.06 16.72
N ILE A 514 7.93 25.72 16.55
CA ILE A 514 7.81 27.18 16.72
C ILE A 514 7.11 27.44 18.05
N VAL A 515 7.74 28.24 18.89
CA VAL A 515 7.16 28.75 20.15
C VAL A 515 6.72 30.19 19.90
N ASN A 516 5.44 30.47 20.07
CA ASN A 516 4.90 31.83 19.91
C ASN A 516 3.75 32.07 20.86
N ARG A 517 4.01 32.86 21.91
CA ARG A 517 3.08 33.19 22.99
C ARG A 517 2.33 34.49 22.74
N ALA A 518 2.43 35.06 21.53
CA ALA A 518 1.98 36.41 21.22
C ALA A 518 0.51 36.66 21.48
N LEU A 519 -0.40 35.68 21.28
CA LEU A 519 -1.84 35.84 21.39
C LEU A 519 -2.37 35.05 22.57
N VAL A 520 -3.12 35.70 23.46
CA VAL A 520 -3.63 35.11 24.71
C VAL A 520 -5.12 35.38 24.85
N GLY A 521 -5.87 34.33 25.19
CA GLY A 521 -7.19 34.43 25.79
C GLY A 521 -8.25 35.17 24.96
N VAL A 522 -8.43 34.81 23.70
CA VAL A 522 -9.47 35.37 22.84
C VAL A 522 -10.85 35.05 23.43
N ARG A 523 -11.62 36.09 23.67
CA ARG A 523 -13.00 36.00 24.20
C ARG A 523 -13.88 37.06 23.56
N ILE A 524 -15.18 36.87 23.67
CA ILE A 524 -16.22 37.75 23.12
C ILE A 524 -17.14 38.20 24.24
N VAL A 525 -17.43 39.50 24.32
CA VAL A 525 -18.27 40.05 25.38
C VAL A 525 -19.17 41.14 24.80
N PRO A 526 -20.51 40.95 24.82
CA PRO A 526 -21.22 39.69 25.10
C PRO A 526 -21.04 38.66 23.99
N GLN A 527 -21.20 37.36 24.31
CA GLN A 527 -21.07 36.26 23.37
C GLN A 527 -22.31 36.09 22.49
N VAL A 528 -23.43 36.57 22.93
CA VAL A 528 -24.66 36.69 22.16
C VAL A 528 -25.07 38.15 22.19
N PHE A 529 -25.38 38.76 21.04
CA PHE A 529 -25.79 40.16 20.97
C PHE A 529 -26.76 40.38 19.80
N SER A 530 -27.47 41.51 19.86
CA SER A 530 -28.48 41.86 18.86
C SER A 530 -28.23 43.26 18.29
N PRO A 531 -27.63 43.41 17.12
CA PRO A 531 -27.39 44.69 16.47
C PRO A 531 -28.70 45.27 15.84
N ASN A 532 -29.73 45.44 16.64
CA ASN A 532 -31.05 45.92 16.24
C ASN A 532 -31.24 47.45 16.35
N ALA A 533 -30.27 48.17 16.93
CA ALA A 533 -30.20 49.61 17.15
C ALA A 533 -31.20 50.12 18.24
N ASP A 534 -31.46 49.30 19.25
CA ASP A 534 -32.27 49.67 20.40
C ASP A 534 -31.46 50.25 21.58
N GLY A 535 -30.14 50.38 21.39
CA GLY A 535 -29.20 50.86 22.40
C GLY A 535 -28.74 49.81 23.40
N ARG A 536 -29.08 48.51 23.20
CA ARG A 536 -28.77 47.42 24.13
C ARG A 536 -28.13 46.26 23.40
N TRP A 537 -26.93 45.94 23.80
CA TRP A 537 -26.16 44.88 23.20
C TRP A 537 -26.09 44.92 21.65
N ASP A 538 -26.13 46.16 21.11
CA ASP A 538 -26.00 46.41 19.66
C ASP A 538 -24.59 46.12 19.13
N THR A 539 -23.63 46.07 20.05
CA THR A 539 -22.22 45.75 19.73
C THR A 539 -21.70 44.64 20.61
N THR A 540 -20.64 44.00 20.14
CA THR A 540 -19.82 43.06 20.92
C THR A 540 -18.37 43.47 20.84
N GLN A 541 -17.58 43.06 21.82
CA GLN A 541 -16.15 43.29 21.85
C GLN A 541 -15.39 41.98 21.74
N PHE A 542 -14.51 41.90 20.76
CA PHE A 542 -13.50 40.87 20.64
C PHE A 542 -12.31 41.25 21.51
N ARG A 543 -12.16 40.57 22.65
CA ARG A 543 -11.11 40.85 23.63
C ARG A 543 -10.04 39.78 23.60
N PHE A 544 -8.78 40.18 23.65
CA PHE A 544 -7.61 39.30 23.70
C PHE A 544 -6.41 40.01 24.29
N GLY A 545 -5.39 39.27 24.68
CA GLY A 545 -4.10 39.82 25.10
C GLY A 545 -3.04 39.62 24.03
N LEU A 546 -2.08 40.55 23.97
CA LEU A 546 -0.85 40.43 23.20
C LEU A 546 0.36 40.53 24.13
N ASN A 547 1.25 39.54 24.09
CA ASN A 547 2.49 39.55 24.89
C ASN A 547 3.60 40.42 24.30
N GLY A 548 3.36 41.07 23.16
CA GLY A 548 4.27 41.97 22.49
C GLY A 548 3.61 42.59 21.25
N PRO A 549 4.31 43.46 20.53
CA PRO A 549 3.79 44.04 19.29
C PRO A 549 3.50 42.97 18.24
N ALA A 550 2.35 43.06 17.59
CA ALA A 550 1.95 42.16 16.55
C ALA A 550 1.09 42.85 15.47
N ARG A 551 1.10 42.36 14.26
CA ARG A 551 0.08 42.73 13.28
C ARG A 551 -1.15 41.84 13.49
N VAL A 552 -2.25 42.46 13.83
CA VAL A 552 -3.49 41.75 14.17
C VAL A 552 -4.48 41.83 13.01
N ALA A 553 -5.13 40.72 12.72
CA ALA A 553 -6.30 40.67 11.84
C ALA A 553 -7.45 39.95 12.56
N VAL A 554 -8.62 40.61 12.64
CA VAL A 554 -9.83 40.04 13.21
C VAL A 554 -10.87 39.89 12.11
N SER A 555 -11.33 38.69 11.89
CA SER A 555 -12.32 38.35 10.86
C SER A 555 -13.48 37.54 11.44
N VAL A 556 -14.64 37.65 10.82
CA VAL A 556 -15.84 36.88 11.16
C VAL A 556 -16.11 35.84 10.07
N GLN A 557 -16.43 34.65 10.52
CA GLN A 557 -16.72 33.49 9.65
C GLN A 557 -18.08 32.88 9.97
N ARG A 558 -18.70 32.28 8.98
CA ARG A 558 -19.88 31.41 9.15
C ARG A 558 -19.66 30.12 8.30
N LYS A 559 -19.85 28.97 8.92
CA LYS A 559 -19.64 27.65 8.24
C LYS A 559 -18.29 27.56 7.49
N GLY A 560 -17.22 28.05 8.12
CA GLY A 560 -15.86 28.03 7.55
C GLY A 560 -15.55 29.11 6.52
N LYS A 561 -16.54 29.86 6.01
CA LYS A 561 -16.35 30.95 5.04
C LYS A 561 -16.16 32.28 5.76
N THR A 562 -15.13 33.05 5.42
CA THR A 562 -14.92 34.41 5.91
C THR A 562 -15.93 35.34 5.27
N LEU A 563 -16.67 36.07 6.10
CA LEU A 563 -17.69 37.04 5.69
C LEU A 563 -17.10 38.43 5.53
N GLY A 564 -16.14 38.77 6.40
CA GLY A 564 -15.48 40.07 6.37
C GLY A 564 -14.42 40.20 7.45
N GLN A 565 -13.65 41.28 7.35
CA GLN A 565 -12.62 41.66 8.31
C GLN A 565 -13.06 42.86 9.13
N VAL A 566 -13.03 42.69 10.45
CA VAL A 566 -13.43 43.71 11.38
C VAL A 566 -12.30 44.68 11.68
N PHE A 567 -11.08 44.14 11.74
CA PHE A 567 -9.88 44.91 12.00
C PHE A 567 -8.66 44.32 11.29
N ALA A 568 -7.77 45.17 10.80
CA ALA A 568 -6.41 44.78 10.35
C ALA A 568 -5.44 45.95 10.62
N GLY A 569 -4.38 45.68 11.35
CA GLY A 569 -3.33 46.67 11.63
C GLY A 569 -2.39 46.25 12.72
N PRO A 570 -1.34 47.04 12.95
CA PRO A 570 -0.43 46.85 14.07
C PRO A 570 -1.12 47.10 15.40
N ARG A 571 -0.72 46.35 16.42
CA ARG A 571 -1.12 46.55 17.83
C ARG A 571 0.10 46.38 18.73
N LEU A 572 0.17 47.15 19.77
CA LEU A 572 1.16 47.02 20.82
C LEU A 572 0.78 45.89 21.78
N GLY A 573 1.76 45.45 22.61
CA GLY A 573 1.49 44.50 23.68
C GLY A 573 0.48 44.99 24.69
N GLY A 574 -0.17 44.08 25.41
CA GLY A 574 -1.18 44.32 26.40
C GLY A 574 -2.59 43.94 26.01
N PRO A 575 -3.60 44.24 26.84
CA PRO A 575 -5.01 43.92 26.57
C PRO A 575 -5.53 44.68 25.34
N GLN A 576 -6.28 43.98 24.51
CA GLN A 576 -6.91 44.50 23.30
C GLN A 576 -8.42 44.34 23.40
N ALA A 577 -9.18 45.31 22.85
CA ALA A 577 -10.60 45.24 22.64
C ALA A 577 -10.93 45.84 21.27
N ILE A 578 -11.64 45.12 20.47
CA ILE A 578 -12.08 45.55 19.14
C ILE A 578 -13.61 45.44 19.14
N GLU A 579 -14.26 46.58 19.06
CA GLU A 579 -15.70 46.64 19.02
C GLU A 579 -16.24 46.38 17.62
N TRP A 580 -17.37 45.70 17.53
CA TRP A 580 -18.03 45.40 16.29
C TRP A 580 -19.56 45.42 16.43
N ASN A 581 -20.21 46.03 15.46
CA ASN A 581 -21.67 46.29 15.46
C ASN A 581 -22.46 45.25 14.62
N GLY A 582 -21.94 44.09 14.36
CA GLY A 582 -22.66 43.05 13.62
C GLY A 582 -22.86 43.29 12.13
N ARG A 583 -22.13 44.24 11.50
CA ARG A 583 -22.35 44.64 10.11
C ARG A 583 -21.05 44.61 9.31
N PHE A 584 -21.15 44.31 8.00
CA PHE A 584 -20.16 44.55 6.97
C PHE A 584 -20.78 45.47 5.91
N ALA A 585 -20.87 45.05 4.64
CA ALA A 585 -21.61 45.78 3.60
C ALA A 585 -23.13 45.70 3.77
N GLY A 586 -23.62 44.85 4.71
CA GLY A 586 -25.00 44.68 5.08
C GLY A 586 -25.12 44.10 6.49
N ARG A 587 -26.36 44.00 7.01
CA ARG A 587 -26.65 43.36 8.31
C ARG A 587 -26.57 41.85 8.18
N LEU A 588 -25.87 41.18 9.09
CA LEU A 588 -25.84 39.72 9.14
C LEU A 588 -27.16 39.17 9.73
N GLY A 589 -27.58 38.01 9.30
CA GLY A 589 -28.76 37.32 9.83
C GLY A 589 -28.48 36.65 11.17
N ALA A 590 -29.56 36.34 11.92
CA ALA A 590 -29.44 35.57 13.16
C ALA A 590 -28.73 34.22 12.95
N GLY A 591 -28.05 33.72 13.99
CA GLY A 591 -27.39 32.45 14.02
C GLY A 591 -25.96 32.47 14.56
N GLU A 592 -25.28 31.33 14.45
CA GLU A 592 -23.92 31.13 14.96
C GLU A 592 -22.85 31.60 13.98
N TYR A 593 -21.82 32.21 14.55
CA TYR A 593 -20.66 32.76 13.87
C TYR A 593 -19.38 32.42 14.64
N LYS A 594 -18.26 32.62 13.99
CA LYS A 594 -16.93 32.43 14.59
C LYS A 594 -16.09 33.67 14.34
N VAL A 595 -15.52 34.24 15.40
CA VAL A 595 -14.43 35.20 15.24
C VAL A 595 -13.11 34.47 15.12
N VAL A 596 -12.28 34.93 14.22
CA VAL A 596 -10.90 34.42 14.02
C VAL A 596 -9.97 35.60 14.23
N VAL A 597 -9.13 35.51 15.25
CA VAL A 597 -8.08 36.48 15.56
C VAL A 597 -6.72 35.89 15.12
N ARG A 598 -6.01 36.62 14.29
CA ARG A 598 -4.66 36.32 13.85
C ARG A 598 -3.72 37.36 14.40
N ALA A 599 -2.67 36.92 15.08
CA ALA A 599 -1.55 37.78 15.51
C ALA A 599 -0.28 37.32 14.82
N THR A 600 0.25 38.15 13.94
CA THR A 600 1.48 37.92 13.19
C THR A 600 2.62 38.68 13.83
N THR A 601 3.63 37.94 14.23
CA THR A 601 4.92 38.43 14.73
C THR A 601 6.03 38.07 13.74
N PRO A 602 7.26 38.54 13.91
CA PRO A 602 8.40 38.06 13.10
C PRO A 602 8.65 36.57 13.18
N VAL A 603 8.20 35.91 14.26
CA VAL A 603 8.38 34.47 14.49
C VAL A 603 7.38 33.64 13.67
N SER A 604 6.11 33.98 13.76
CA SER A 604 5.03 33.25 13.06
C SER A 604 3.67 33.94 13.26
N THR A 605 2.62 33.35 12.68
CA THR A 605 1.24 33.77 12.93
C THR A 605 0.55 32.79 13.88
N VAL A 606 0.05 33.31 15.00
CA VAL A 606 -0.85 32.60 15.93
C VAL A 606 -2.28 32.87 15.55
N VAL A 607 -3.12 31.84 15.58
CA VAL A 607 -4.53 31.95 15.21
C VAL A 607 -5.38 31.33 16.31
N GLN A 608 -6.31 32.12 16.85
CA GLN A 608 -7.33 31.63 17.79
C GLN A 608 -8.71 31.99 17.28
N SER A 609 -9.70 31.16 17.62
CA SER A 609 -11.08 31.41 17.25
C SER A 609 -12.03 31.07 18.38
N VAL A 610 -13.13 31.83 18.45
CA VAL A 610 -14.20 31.66 19.44
C VAL A 610 -15.52 31.80 18.72
N ASP A 611 -16.50 30.98 19.14
CA ASP A 611 -17.85 31.02 18.60
C ASP A 611 -18.71 32.08 19.35
N PHE A 612 -19.62 32.70 18.60
CA PHE A 612 -20.59 33.67 19.12
C PHE A 612 -21.89 33.61 18.31
N ALA A 613 -22.95 34.21 18.80
CA ALA A 613 -24.22 34.23 18.11
C ALA A 613 -24.77 35.64 17.93
N LEU A 614 -25.47 35.85 16.83
CA LEU A 614 -26.39 36.96 16.61
C LEU A 614 -27.81 36.45 16.86
N ASP A 615 -28.52 37.06 17.79
CA ASP A 615 -29.93 36.83 18.02
C ASP A 615 -30.69 38.11 17.78
N LEU A 616 -31.53 38.12 16.76
CA LEU A 616 -32.26 39.28 16.29
C LEU A 616 -33.75 39.20 16.62
N SER A 617 -34.18 38.19 17.32
CA SER A 617 -35.59 37.91 17.63
C SER A 617 -35.88 38.16 19.10
N ALA A 618 -36.91 38.92 19.37
CA ALA A 618 -37.41 39.08 20.73
C ALA A 618 -38.10 37.80 21.22
N PRO A 619 -38.04 37.50 22.52
CA PRO A 619 -38.80 36.41 23.11
C PRO A 619 -40.31 36.55 22.83
N LYS A 620 -41.00 35.42 22.70
CA LYS A 620 -42.45 35.40 22.59
C LYS A 620 -43.04 35.18 23.99
N LEU A 621 -43.60 36.28 24.56
CA LEU A 621 -44.23 36.26 25.85
C LEU A 621 -45.76 36.21 25.70
N GLN A 622 -46.41 35.30 26.40
CA GLN A 622 -47.87 35.17 26.44
C GLN A 622 -48.35 35.12 27.87
N LEU A 623 -49.40 35.82 28.14
CA LEU A 623 -50.13 35.73 29.41
C LEU A 623 -51.12 34.56 29.33
N VAL A 624 -50.89 33.54 30.14
CA VAL A 624 -51.72 32.32 30.19
C VAL A 624 -52.90 32.53 31.17
N SER A 625 -52.65 33.22 32.26
CA SER A 625 -53.69 33.53 33.24
C SER A 625 -53.37 34.86 33.94
N ALA A 626 -54.26 35.85 33.84
CA ALA A 626 -54.09 37.17 34.47
C ALA A 626 -54.19 37.12 36.00
N PRO A 627 -55.22 36.51 36.62
CA PRO A 627 -55.34 36.50 38.07
C PRO A 627 -54.17 35.83 38.79
N GLN A 628 -53.51 34.82 38.13
CA GLN A 628 -52.43 34.07 38.73
C GLN A 628 -51.05 34.52 38.21
N LEU A 629 -50.97 35.59 37.41
CA LEU A 629 -49.73 36.04 36.72
C LEU A 629 -48.96 34.90 36.11
N ARG A 630 -49.66 34.02 35.41
CA ARG A 630 -49.05 32.89 34.73
C ARG A 630 -48.70 33.26 33.29
N PHE A 631 -47.45 33.10 32.98
CA PHE A 631 -46.90 33.40 31.65
C PHE A 631 -46.34 32.15 30.97
N SER A 632 -46.20 32.22 29.65
CA SER A 632 -45.34 31.30 28.89
C SER A 632 -44.32 32.08 28.07
N ILE A 633 -43.13 31.52 27.94
CA ILE A 633 -42.04 32.07 27.14
C ILE A 633 -41.42 30.97 26.28
N ASN A 634 -40.98 31.31 25.06
CA ASN A 634 -40.45 30.35 24.10
C ASN A 634 -38.94 30.16 24.21
N GLU A 635 -38.23 31.06 24.88
CA GLU A 635 -36.77 31.04 24.99
C GLU A 635 -36.30 31.60 26.34
N PRO A 636 -35.01 31.40 26.70
CA PRO A 636 -34.50 31.92 27.97
C PRO A 636 -34.51 33.43 27.99
N ALA A 637 -35.14 34.02 29.04
CA ALA A 637 -35.23 35.45 29.17
C ALA A 637 -35.39 35.89 30.63
N ASP A 638 -35.19 37.18 30.89
CA ASP A 638 -35.59 37.85 32.08
C ASP A 638 -36.96 38.51 31.86
N LEU A 639 -37.89 38.36 32.81
CA LEU A 639 -39.19 38.96 32.75
C LEU A 639 -39.30 40.08 33.79
N THR A 640 -39.82 41.24 33.37
CA THR A 640 -40.22 42.32 34.22
C THR A 640 -41.74 42.49 34.10
N VAL A 641 -42.41 42.37 35.20
CA VAL A 641 -43.88 42.66 35.33
C VAL A 641 -44.09 43.90 36.20
N THR A 642 -44.76 44.84 35.64
CA THR A 642 -45.21 46.05 36.40
C THR A 642 -46.71 45.97 36.64
N LEU A 643 -47.10 46.00 37.85
CA LEU A 643 -48.51 45.95 38.29
C LEU A 643 -48.95 47.36 38.76
N ASP A 644 -50.14 47.81 38.33
CA ASP A 644 -50.69 49.08 38.61
C ASP A 644 -49.73 50.26 38.40
N GLY A 645 -48.87 50.17 37.40
CA GLY A 645 -47.91 51.20 37.01
C GLY A 645 -46.71 51.39 37.94
N THR A 646 -46.72 50.83 39.14
CA THR A 646 -45.73 51.15 40.20
C THR A 646 -45.02 49.94 40.78
N ARG A 647 -45.74 48.85 41.01
CA ARG A 647 -45.17 47.61 41.63
C ARG A 647 -44.46 46.78 40.63
N VAL A 648 -43.14 46.66 40.73
CA VAL A 648 -42.29 45.90 39.77
C VAL A 648 -41.87 44.57 40.35
N VAL A 649 -42.22 43.49 39.67
CA VAL A 649 -41.76 42.13 39.96
C VAL A 649 -40.82 41.64 38.83
N ARG A 650 -39.68 41.10 39.21
CA ARG A 650 -38.67 40.58 38.24
C ARG A 650 -38.42 39.10 38.45
N ALA A 651 -38.57 38.36 37.38
CA ALA A 651 -38.11 36.96 37.31
C ALA A 651 -36.91 36.87 36.37
N ARG A 652 -35.80 36.34 36.89
CA ARG A 652 -34.53 36.29 36.13
C ARG A 652 -34.20 34.85 35.69
N ARG A 653 -33.53 34.75 34.59
CA ARG A 653 -33.03 33.46 34.02
C ARG A 653 -34.12 32.41 33.83
N LEU A 654 -35.29 32.86 33.36
CA LEU A 654 -36.39 31.96 33.02
C LEU A 654 -35.95 31.01 31.89
N THR A 655 -36.35 29.75 32.02
CA THR A 655 -36.22 28.76 30.93
C THR A 655 -37.51 28.72 30.11
N PRO A 656 -37.45 28.29 28.83
CA PRO A 656 -38.65 28.11 28.01
C PRO A 656 -39.73 27.29 28.74
N GLY A 657 -40.96 27.73 28.68
CA GLY A 657 -42.08 27.04 29.32
C GLY A 657 -43.08 27.97 29.99
N ARG A 658 -43.95 27.40 30.87
CA ARG A 658 -44.94 28.11 31.66
C ARG A 658 -44.43 28.33 33.08
N PHE A 659 -44.65 29.51 33.62
CA PHE A 659 -44.25 29.87 34.98
C PHE A 659 -45.22 30.86 35.59
N THR A 660 -45.22 30.99 36.91
CA THR A 660 -46.07 31.93 37.66
C THR A 660 -45.18 32.93 38.39
N VAL A 661 -45.56 34.21 38.34
CA VAL A 661 -44.85 35.29 39.01
C VAL A 661 -45.69 35.69 40.23
N PRO A 662 -45.07 35.81 41.41
CA PRO A 662 -45.81 36.23 42.59
C PRO A 662 -46.40 37.68 42.42
N SER A 663 -47.68 37.87 42.66
CA SER A 663 -48.31 39.19 42.52
C SER A 663 -48.07 40.08 43.72
N GLY A 664 -47.87 39.53 44.90
CA GLY A 664 -47.75 40.29 46.15
C GLY A 664 -48.97 41.04 46.55
N GLY A 665 -50.15 40.66 46.03
CA GLY A 665 -51.47 41.31 46.33
C GLY A 665 -52.35 41.49 45.09
N ALA A 666 -53.55 42.05 45.27
CA ALA A 666 -54.46 42.35 44.19
C ALA A 666 -53.86 43.40 43.23
N PHE A 667 -54.25 43.41 41.99
CA PHE A 667 -53.83 44.36 40.96
C PHE A 667 -54.94 44.50 39.90
N THR A 668 -54.98 45.65 39.24
CA THR A 668 -55.94 45.99 38.19
C THR A 668 -55.32 46.09 36.78
N SER A 669 -54.03 46.33 36.71
CA SER A 669 -53.34 46.41 35.42
C SER A 669 -51.98 45.66 35.42
N ILE A 670 -51.62 45.12 34.28
CA ILE A 670 -50.38 44.42 34.07
C ILE A 670 -49.65 45.02 32.87
N ARG A 671 -48.38 45.33 33.07
CA ARG A 671 -47.45 45.55 31.96
C ARG A 671 -46.29 44.56 32.10
N ALA A 672 -46.12 43.65 31.14
CA ALA A 672 -45.06 42.64 31.17
C ALA A 672 -44.17 42.81 29.97
N VAL A 673 -42.84 42.70 30.19
CA VAL A 673 -41.78 42.71 29.15
C VAL A 673 -40.80 41.63 29.46
N ALA A 674 -40.55 40.79 28.50
CA ALA A 674 -39.46 39.80 28.56
C ALA A 674 -38.26 40.27 27.72
N ARG A 675 -37.06 40.03 28.26
CA ARG A 675 -35.79 40.35 27.59
C ARG A 675 -34.91 39.11 27.56
N ASP A 676 -34.46 38.74 26.39
CA ASP A 676 -33.50 37.67 26.24
C ASP A 676 -32.05 38.07 26.62
N PHE A 677 -31.10 37.13 26.51
CA PHE A 677 -29.69 37.38 26.83
C PHE A 677 -28.95 38.14 25.72
N ALA A 678 -29.56 38.31 24.54
CA ALA A 678 -29.03 39.12 23.42
C ALA A 678 -29.51 40.60 23.57
N GLY A 679 -30.39 40.91 24.52
CA GLY A 679 -30.93 42.23 24.76
C GLY A 679 -32.26 42.52 24.06
N ASN A 680 -32.81 41.62 23.25
CA ASN A 680 -34.07 41.84 22.55
C ASN A 680 -35.23 41.83 23.55
N GLU A 681 -36.11 42.83 23.45
CA GLU A 681 -37.27 42.92 24.29
C GLU A 681 -38.57 42.65 23.54
N THR A 682 -39.49 41.98 24.19
CA THR A 682 -40.87 41.87 23.70
C THR A 682 -41.53 43.25 23.64
N ALA A 683 -42.47 43.46 22.73
CA ALA A 683 -43.43 44.51 22.88
C ALA A 683 -44.12 44.37 24.25
N PRO A 684 -44.41 45.46 24.96
CA PRO A 684 -45.09 45.40 26.24
C PRO A 684 -46.44 44.69 26.13
N LEU A 685 -46.59 43.60 26.88
CA LEU A 685 -47.88 42.95 27.01
C LEU A 685 -48.67 43.78 28.05
N LEU A 686 -49.78 44.37 27.64
CA LEU A 686 -50.65 45.21 28.46
C LEU A 686 -51.99 44.51 28.73
N ARG A 687 -52.48 44.54 29.97
CA ARG A 687 -53.79 44.04 30.37
C ARG A 687 -54.30 44.81 31.55
#